data_6c3f912d1bde854ddcd92fefae8090dc
#
_entry.id   6c3f912d1bde854ddcd92fefae8090dc
#
_cell.length_a   1.000
_cell.length_b   1.000
_cell.length_c   1.000
_cell.angle_alpha   90.00
_cell.angle_beta   90.00
_cell.angle_gamma   90.00
#
_symmetry.space_group_name_H-M   'P 1'
#
loop_
_entity.id
_entity.type
_entity.pdbx_description
1 polymer ?
#
loop_
_entity_poly.entity_id
_entity_poly.type
_entity_poly.pdbx_seq_one_letter_code
_entity_poly.pdbx_strand_id
1 'polypeptide(L)'
;MTALLLTALVIDAAAQSGSIEGVTRDESGAVLPGVTVTATDTSTGAVHVGASDGLGRYEILNLPAGTYSVRGVLPGFGSEEQSTTVSNASVSVDMTLGLAPLDETVIVTRTDQDLSGVPNSVAVVSRDQIEFAQRRSSLDEALRGIPGLYVQNRRNYGLSGGIGLSIRAPQPRFGLRGLAIIQDGIPITTADGTTEPGNVDLGSVGRIDVIRGPSSVLYGNAAGGVINLQTTFDESRALTIRPDVQFGSHGYNRQQLRVDGGSDSTQFMLSASRFETDGFRDNGAAEITQANFVMRHELGTDTEIRGIFNLYDSPFAESPSFLNESDARGNPVRDSDGSCLSGACLARGVAASRNWGEAATQGQGGVTLEHRLSGTQVFRATGWGMWRDLGAVGAFRNVDLGRNGFGFRSEYIGSTQRGGLGIDWAAGLDVASQNDDRMEFRQVAPTTAGGRATNGSLLVDQTEEVLSAGPFAQIGISPTDRVRLSAGVRWDYYDFQAGDRKLDDGDQSGDRTMDAVSPSVGITIAAAPGVNLFSNFSTAYETPTTVELSNTEDGSGGFNQNLDPQDLQRFEVGVRGLAEAARLRYEVAVYFSTVDNALVPFQSPITEETFFRNAGETSRDGFELALDWVPTPSFDARFSYTYQNFVFENFTPEGDDFSGMLEPGAVPHRMFAGFNYTAPFGLRSGATVRWNDDYALNNANTVFNWAYTVVDLRFGWDAKLGDVDIRPFVGFDNIFDERYNSSGITNAFGGRYFEPSPGREFYVGFTVGGGRQ
;
A
#
# COMPACT_ATOMS: atom_id res chain seq x y z
N MET A 1 -41.03 -8.96 70.80
CA MET A 1 -41.25 -8.79 69.39
C MET A 1 -40.00 -9.31 68.62
N THR A 2 -40.13 -10.53 68.11
CA THR A 2 -39.04 -11.32 67.51
C THR A 2 -39.09 -11.15 66.05
N ALA A 3 -38.02 -10.58 65.44
CA ALA A 3 -37.89 -10.46 64.00
C ALA A 3 -37.17 -11.69 63.42
N LEU A 4 -37.87 -12.49 62.64
CA LEU A 4 -37.31 -13.60 61.85
C LEU A 4 -36.55 -13.02 60.62
N LEU A 5 -35.23 -13.26 60.54
CA LEU A 5 -34.46 -13.11 59.33
C LEU A 5 -34.64 -14.39 58.50
N LEU A 6 -35.29 -14.27 57.31
CA LEU A 6 -35.24 -15.28 56.24
C LEU A 6 -34.00 -15.03 55.40
N THR A 7 -32.99 -15.88 55.52
CA THR A 7 -31.88 -16.00 54.58
C THR A 7 -32.34 -16.86 53.41
N ALA A 8 -32.55 -16.24 52.24
CA ALA A 8 -32.73 -16.95 51.00
C ALA A 8 -31.38 -17.53 50.52
N LEU A 9 -31.24 -18.85 50.56
CA LEU A 9 -30.17 -19.57 49.86
C LEU A 9 -30.42 -19.41 48.34
N VAL A 10 -29.62 -18.60 47.66
CA VAL A 10 -29.52 -18.67 46.22
C VAL A 10 -28.63 -19.86 45.92
N ILE A 11 -29.24 -20.95 45.43
CA ILE A 11 -28.51 -22.08 44.85
C ILE A 11 -28.08 -21.60 43.45
N ASP A 12 -26.82 -21.20 43.31
CA ASP A 12 -26.20 -21.11 41.98
C ASP A 12 -26.23 -22.50 41.35
N ALA A 13 -27.15 -22.73 40.41
CA ALA A 13 -27.09 -23.86 39.54
C ALA A 13 -25.84 -23.68 38.64
N ALA A 14 -24.72 -24.30 39.06
CA ALA A 14 -23.59 -24.43 38.18
C ALA A 14 -24.03 -24.98 36.83
N ALA A 15 -24.09 -24.16 35.80
CA ALA A 15 -24.36 -24.61 34.45
C ALA A 15 -23.25 -25.64 34.11
N GLN A 16 -23.67 -26.89 33.84
CA GLN A 16 -22.72 -27.90 33.42
C GLN A 16 -22.20 -27.45 32.03
N SER A 17 -20.91 -27.14 31.95
CA SER A 17 -20.22 -26.76 30.75
C SER A 17 -19.44 -27.94 30.17
N GLY A 18 -19.41 -28.07 28.86
CA GLY A 18 -18.56 -29.01 28.15
C GLY A 18 -17.26 -28.38 27.68
N SER A 19 -16.45 -29.10 26.93
CA SER A 19 -15.23 -28.59 26.30
C SER A 19 -15.07 -29.17 24.90
N ILE A 20 -14.29 -28.46 24.05
CA ILE A 20 -13.80 -28.99 22.78
C ILE A 20 -12.28 -29.13 22.91
N GLU A 21 -11.77 -30.33 22.65
CA GLU A 21 -10.34 -30.63 22.61
C GLU A 21 -9.98 -31.33 21.31
N GLY A 22 -8.70 -31.27 20.90
CA GLY A 22 -8.27 -31.96 19.70
C GLY A 22 -6.80 -31.75 19.39
N VAL A 23 -6.38 -32.30 18.25
CA VAL A 23 -5.01 -32.14 17.77
C VAL A 23 -5.07 -31.53 16.38
N THR A 24 -4.30 -30.45 16.19
CA THR A 24 -4.11 -29.84 14.88
C THR A 24 -2.89 -30.46 14.20
N ARG A 25 -3.07 -30.85 12.92
CA ARG A 25 -2.04 -31.52 12.10
C ARG A 25 -2.02 -30.88 10.71
N ASP A 26 -0.91 -31.08 10.02
CA ASP A 26 -0.88 -30.86 8.58
C ASP A 26 -1.29 -32.13 7.80
N GLU A 27 -1.43 -32.01 6.49
CA GLU A 27 -1.79 -33.13 5.60
C GLU A 27 -0.76 -34.27 5.60
N SER A 28 0.50 -34.02 6.04
CA SER A 28 1.50 -35.05 6.24
C SER A 28 1.35 -35.80 7.58
N GLY A 29 0.44 -35.34 8.45
CA GLY A 29 0.20 -35.84 9.79
C GLY A 29 1.12 -35.24 10.85
N ALA A 30 2.00 -34.28 10.50
CA ALA A 30 2.81 -33.57 11.49
C ALA A 30 1.94 -32.60 12.31
N VAL A 31 2.22 -32.52 13.62
CA VAL A 31 1.46 -31.63 14.50
C VAL A 31 1.72 -30.17 14.19
N LEU A 32 0.69 -29.33 14.29
CA LEU A 32 0.75 -27.89 14.04
C LEU A 32 0.59 -27.12 15.37
N PRO A 33 1.68 -26.61 15.96
CA PRO A 33 1.61 -25.69 17.09
C PRO A 33 1.15 -24.28 16.65
N GLY A 34 0.46 -23.57 17.57
CA GLY A 34 0.09 -22.17 17.35
C GLY A 34 -1.11 -21.96 16.43
N VAL A 35 -1.85 -23.03 16.08
CA VAL A 35 -3.13 -22.90 15.38
C VAL A 35 -4.11 -22.20 16.31
N THR A 36 -4.67 -21.10 15.87
CA THR A 36 -5.81 -20.47 16.56
C THR A 36 -7.06 -21.27 16.21
N VAL A 37 -7.70 -21.88 17.21
CA VAL A 37 -8.93 -22.63 17.05
C VAL A 37 -10.08 -21.85 17.67
N THR A 38 -11.07 -21.52 16.85
CA THR A 38 -12.24 -20.73 17.22
C THR A 38 -13.47 -21.62 17.22
N ALA A 39 -14.20 -21.70 18.32
CA ALA A 39 -15.49 -22.37 18.40
C ALA A 39 -16.62 -21.34 18.49
N THR A 40 -17.45 -21.26 17.45
CA THR A 40 -18.58 -20.32 17.37
C THR A 40 -19.88 -21.07 17.59
N ASP A 41 -20.66 -20.72 18.62
CA ASP A 41 -22.00 -21.26 18.84
C ASP A 41 -22.92 -20.82 17.69
N THR A 42 -23.46 -21.80 16.94
CA THR A 42 -24.29 -21.55 15.76
C THR A 42 -25.63 -20.89 16.07
N SER A 43 -26.07 -20.94 17.33
CA SER A 43 -27.39 -20.42 17.76
C SER A 43 -27.28 -19.01 18.37
N THR A 44 -26.18 -18.70 19.05
CA THR A 44 -25.98 -17.45 19.79
C THR A 44 -24.93 -16.55 19.15
N GLY A 45 -24.05 -17.09 18.26
CA GLY A 45 -22.92 -16.39 17.72
C GLY A 45 -21.77 -16.19 18.73
N ALA A 46 -21.86 -16.75 19.94
CA ALA A 46 -20.80 -16.65 20.94
C ALA A 46 -19.52 -17.35 20.47
N VAL A 47 -18.40 -16.67 20.57
CA VAL A 47 -17.09 -17.12 20.09
C VAL A 47 -16.18 -17.46 21.25
N HIS A 48 -15.59 -18.65 21.22
CA HIS A 48 -14.61 -19.14 22.17
C HIS A 48 -13.33 -19.51 21.43
N VAL A 49 -12.17 -19.12 21.97
CA VAL A 49 -10.89 -19.26 21.26
C VAL A 49 -9.92 -20.07 22.10
N GLY A 50 -9.21 -21.01 21.47
CA GLY A 50 -8.08 -21.75 21.98
C GLY A 50 -6.91 -21.69 21.03
N ALA A 51 -5.70 -22.03 21.50
CA ALA A 51 -4.53 -22.17 20.64
C ALA A 51 -3.88 -23.52 20.86
N SER A 52 -3.36 -24.14 19.78
CA SER A 52 -2.65 -25.41 19.91
C SER A 52 -1.26 -25.23 20.52
N ASP A 53 -0.89 -26.14 21.42
CA ASP A 53 0.40 -26.19 22.10
C ASP A 53 1.53 -26.75 21.20
N GLY A 54 2.74 -26.91 21.78
CA GLY A 54 3.90 -27.45 21.05
C GLY A 54 3.75 -28.91 20.54
N LEU A 55 2.67 -29.61 20.96
CA LEU A 55 2.30 -30.96 20.49
C LEU A 55 1.07 -30.90 19.57
N GLY A 56 0.66 -29.73 19.15
CA GLY A 56 -0.54 -29.52 18.33
C GLY A 56 -1.86 -29.69 19.08
N ARG A 57 -1.87 -29.85 20.40
CA ARG A 57 -3.08 -30.08 21.21
C ARG A 57 -3.71 -28.74 21.58
N TYR A 58 -5.03 -28.67 21.44
CA TYR A 58 -5.80 -27.50 21.90
C TYR A 58 -6.97 -27.94 22.76
N GLU A 59 -7.44 -27.05 23.61
CA GLU A 59 -8.61 -27.24 24.48
C GLU A 59 -9.33 -25.90 24.65
N ILE A 60 -10.66 -25.93 24.46
CA ILE A 60 -11.57 -24.80 24.68
C ILE A 60 -12.55 -25.23 25.77
N LEU A 61 -12.41 -24.63 26.94
CA LEU A 61 -13.16 -24.99 28.15
C LEU A 61 -14.42 -24.13 28.33
N ASN A 62 -15.27 -24.57 29.23
CA ASN A 62 -16.46 -23.84 29.72
C ASN A 62 -17.49 -23.51 28.61
N LEU A 63 -17.66 -24.40 27.66
CA LEU A 63 -18.62 -24.24 26.57
C LEU A 63 -20.04 -24.62 27.06
N PRO A 64 -21.04 -23.75 26.89
CA PRO A 64 -22.44 -24.13 27.05
C PRO A 64 -22.82 -25.28 26.13
N ALA A 65 -23.83 -26.06 26.49
CA ALA A 65 -24.35 -27.09 25.61
C ALA A 65 -24.97 -26.44 24.35
N GLY A 66 -24.48 -26.81 23.16
CA GLY A 66 -24.91 -26.23 21.89
C GLY A 66 -24.18 -26.84 20.69
N THR A 67 -24.52 -26.39 19.48
CA THR A 67 -23.82 -26.76 18.25
C THR A 67 -22.83 -25.67 17.91
N TYR A 68 -21.58 -26.05 17.68
CA TYR A 68 -20.47 -25.15 17.41
C TYR A 68 -19.89 -25.37 16.03
N SER A 69 -19.62 -24.31 15.30
CA SER A 69 -18.68 -24.31 14.20
C SER A 69 -17.27 -24.10 14.76
N VAL A 70 -16.38 -25.07 14.53
CA VAL A 70 -14.98 -25.04 15.03
C VAL A 70 -14.07 -24.79 13.84
N ARG A 71 -13.33 -23.67 13.89
CA ARG A 71 -12.45 -23.24 12.80
C ARG A 71 -11.01 -23.12 13.27
N GLY A 72 -10.08 -23.77 12.57
CA GLY A 72 -8.63 -23.64 12.79
C GLY A 72 -7.98 -22.72 11.77
N VAL A 73 -7.13 -21.81 12.23
CA VAL A 73 -6.37 -20.87 11.38
C VAL A 73 -4.93 -20.84 11.82
N LEU A 74 -4.00 -20.97 10.86
CA LEU A 74 -2.57 -20.79 11.08
C LEU A 74 -1.97 -20.01 9.88
N PRO A 75 -1.17 -18.96 10.09
CA PRO A 75 -0.53 -18.25 8.99
C PRO A 75 0.25 -19.20 8.06
N GLY A 76 0.03 -19.08 6.75
CA GLY A 76 0.62 -19.97 5.73
C GLY A 76 -0.12 -21.29 5.52
N PHE A 77 -1.18 -21.56 6.29
CA PHE A 77 -2.08 -22.70 6.12
C PHE A 77 -3.49 -22.23 5.77
N GLY A 78 -4.23 -23.07 5.06
CA GLY A 78 -5.67 -22.88 4.84
C GLY A 78 -6.44 -23.05 6.15
N SER A 79 -7.63 -22.44 6.23
CA SER A 79 -8.50 -22.66 7.38
C SER A 79 -9.33 -23.94 7.17
N GLU A 80 -9.47 -24.74 8.23
CA GLU A 80 -10.42 -25.86 8.26
C GLU A 80 -11.57 -25.52 9.20
N GLU A 81 -12.80 -25.88 8.82
CA GLU A 81 -14.00 -25.65 9.60
C GLU A 81 -14.79 -26.94 9.75
N GLN A 82 -15.14 -27.31 10.98
CA GLN A 82 -15.93 -28.51 11.31
C GLN A 82 -17.07 -28.13 12.25
N SER A 83 -18.24 -28.78 12.09
CA SER A 83 -19.35 -28.60 13.01
C SER A 83 -19.36 -29.72 14.05
N THR A 84 -19.56 -29.36 15.33
CA THR A 84 -19.70 -30.34 16.43
C THR A 84 -20.77 -29.91 17.42
N THR A 85 -21.28 -30.87 18.20
CA THR A 85 -22.24 -30.58 19.25
C THR A 85 -21.64 -30.87 20.62
N VAL A 86 -21.55 -29.84 21.43
CA VAL A 86 -21.09 -29.92 22.82
C VAL A 86 -22.29 -30.18 23.72
N SER A 87 -22.17 -31.20 24.54
CA SER A 87 -23.05 -31.44 25.69
C SER A 87 -22.26 -31.13 26.98
N ASN A 88 -22.64 -31.76 28.10
CA ASN A 88 -21.92 -31.59 29.37
C ASN A 88 -20.63 -32.44 29.45
N ALA A 89 -19.97 -32.72 28.34
CA ALA A 89 -18.75 -33.53 28.25
C ALA A 89 -17.77 -32.94 27.24
N SER A 90 -16.51 -33.36 27.33
CA SER A 90 -15.49 -33.04 26.31
C SER A 90 -15.82 -33.73 24.98
N VAL A 91 -15.65 -32.99 23.89
CA VAL A 91 -15.81 -33.48 22.50
C VAL A 91 -14.47 -33.30 21.78
N SER A 92 -13.98 -34.35 21.12
CA SER A 92 -12.74 -34.30 20.37
C SER A 92 -13.00 -33.87 18.91
N VAL A 93 -12.33 -32.84 18.45
CA VAL A 93 -12.33 -32.32 17.07
C VAL A 93 -10.89 -32.18 16.62
N ASP A 94 -10.40 -33.17 15.88
CA ASP A 94 -9.06 -33.08 15.26
C ASP A 94 -9.16 -32.28 13.95
N MET A 95 -8.18 -31.40 13.72
CA MET A 95 -8.15 -30.54 12.54
C MET A 95 -6.91 -30.83 11.68
N THR A 96 -7.10 -30.90 10.37
CA THR A 96 -6.01 -31.10 9.40
C THR A 96 -5.95 -29.88 8.47
N LEU A 97 -4.97 -28.99 8.69
CA LEU A 97 -4.78 -27.81 7.87
C LEU A 97 -3.80 -28.11 6.73
N GLY A 98 -4.25 -27.97 5.50
CA GLY A 98 -3.38 -27.90 4.31
C GLY A 98 -2.60 -26.59 4.29
N LEU A 99 -1.57 -26.48 3.43
CA LEU A 99 -0.98 -25.19 3.12
C LEU A 99 -2.06 -24.27 2.54
N ALA A 100 -1.96 -22.96 2.83
CA ALA A 100 -2.92 -22.01 2.28
C ALA A 100 -3.00 -22.20 0.75
N PRO A 101 -4.18 -22.59 0.23
CA PRO A 101 -4.32 -22.90 -1.18
C PRO A 101 -4.14 -21.65 -2.04
N LEU A 102 -3.91 -21.82 -3.35
CA LEU A 102 -4.02 -20.74 -4.33
C LEU A 102 -5.46 -20.22 -4.50
N ASP A 103 -6.40 -20.78 -3.73
CA ASP A 103 -7.81 -20.39 -3.66
C ASP A 103 -8.00 -19.09 -2.83
N GLU A 104 -6.92 -18.38 -2.50
CA GLU A 104 -7.02 -17.08 -1.86
C GLU A 104 -7.72 -16.10 -2.81
N THR A 105 -8.91 -15.66 -2.41
CA THR A 105 -9.71 -14.74 -3.21
C THR A 105 -9.02 -13.40 -3.35
N VAL A 106 -8.85 -12.94 -4.58
CA VAL A 106 -8.30 -11.63 -4.92
C VAL A 106 -9.44 -10.69 -5.24
N ILE A 107 -9.67 -9.69 -4.39
CA ILE A 107 -10.81 -8.77 -4.50
C ILE A 107 -10.54 -7.64 -5.50
N VAL A 108 -9.27 -7.36 -5.76
CA VAL A 108 -8.83 -6.23 -6.60
C VAL A 108 -9.17 -6.39 -8.10
N THR A 109 -9.71 -7.54 -8.51
CA THR A 109 -10.11 -7.81 -9.91
C THR A 109 -11.55 -7.40 -10.25
N ARG A 110 -12.24 -6.67 -9.36
CA ARG A 110 -13.67 -6.29 -9.46
C ARG A 110 -14.66 -7.45 -9.37
N THR A 111 -14.27 -8.65 -9.72
CA THR A 111 -14.95 -9.90 -9.44
C THR A 111 -14.11 -10.68 -8.44
N ASP A 112 -14.74 -11.30 -7.46
CA ASP A 112 -14.05 -12.17 -6.53
C ASP A 112 -13.48 -13.36 -7.30
N GLN A 113 -12.18 -13.42 -7.46
CA GLN A 113 -11.49 -14.47 -8.21
C GLN A 113 -10.41 -15.09 -7.33
N ASP A 114 -10.29 -16.40 -7.44
CA ASP A 114 -9.14 -17.10 -6.89
C ASP A 114 -7.86 -16.66 -7.60
N LEU A 115 -6.79 -16.58 -6.88
CA LEU A 115 -5.47 -16.18 -7.40
C LEU A 115 -5.09 -17.00 -8.66
N SER A 116 -5.49 -18.28 -8.71
CA SER A 116 -5.27 -19.16 -9.86
C SER A 116 -5.96 -18.69 -11.14
N GLY A 117 -7.09 -17.97 -11.03
CA GLY A 117 -7.90 -17.48 -12.16
C GLY A 117 -7.47 -16.12 -12.71
N VAL A 118 -6.60 -15.39 -12.02
CA VAL A 118 -6.19 -14.04 -12.43
C VAL A 118 -5.06 -14.12 -13.46
N PRO A 119 -5.18 -13.52 -14.68
CA PRO A 119 -4.15 -13.61 -15.70
C PRO A 119 -2.99 -12.61 -15.51
N ASN A 120 -2.88 -11.94 -14.39
CA ASN A 120 -1.86 -10.96 -14.04
C ASN A 120 -1.00 -11.46 -12.88
N SER A 121 0.22 -10.92 -12.74
CA SER A 121 1.02 -11.10 -11.52
C SER A 121 0.37 -10.42 -10.32
N VAL A 122 0.21 -11.17 -9.22
CA VAL A 122 -0.45 -10.68 -8.00
C VAL A 122 0.39 -11.00 -6.78
N ALA A 123 0.45 -10.07 -5.83
CA ALA A 123 1.02 -10.30 -4.51
C ALA A 123 0.00 -9.96 -3.42
N VAL A 124 0.03 -10.73 -2.34
CA VAL A 124 -0.82 -10.52 -1.16
C VAL A 124 0.08 -10.35 0.06
N VAL A 125 -0.17 -9.31 0.85
CA VAL A 125 0.52 -9.04 2.12
C VAL A 125 -0.50 -9.22 3.24
N SER A 126 -0.23 -10.16 4.14
CA SER A 126 -1.11 -10.46 5.27
C SER A 126 -0.93 -9.50 6.43
N ARG A 127 -1.90 -9.47 7.35
CA ARG A 127 -1.83 -8.70 8.57
C ARG A 127 -0.58 -9.00 9.40
N ASP A 128 -0.21 -10.25 9.55
CA ASP A 128 0.98 -10.64 10.32
C ASP A 128 2.26 -10.03 9.73
N GLN A 129 2.38 -9.99 8.41
CA GLN A 129 3.50 -9.35 7.71
C GLN A 129 3.52 -7.82 7.87
N ILE A 130 2.35 -7.20 8.02
CA ILE A 130 2.23 -5.75 8.29
C ILE A 130 2.58 -5.43 9.75
N GLU A 131 2.14 -6.27 10.70
CA GLU A 131 2.22 -5.97 12.13
C GLU A 131 3.50 -6.45 12.81
N PHE A 132 4.08 -7.60 12.38
CA PHE A 132 5.16 -8.23 13.13
C PHE A 132 6.39 -7.34 13.27
N ALA A 133 6.54 -6.74 14.46
CA ALA A 133 7.67 -5.91 14.86
C ALA A 133 8.06 -4.84 13.81
N GLN A 134 7.09 -4.27 13.10
CA GLN A 134 7.24 -3.16 12.14
C GLN A 134 6.97 -1.83 12.85
N ARG A 135 7.61 -0.75 12.36
CA ARG A 135 7.31 0.62 12.84
C ARG A 135 5.90 1.04 12.46
N ARG A 136 5.40 0.62 11.29
CA ARG A 136 4.10 1.00 10.72
C ARG A 136 3.92 2.51 10.57
N SER A 137 5.02 3.21 10.29
CA SER A 137 5.04 4.65 10.13
C SER A 137 4.68 5.08 8.70
N SER A 138 4.84 4.18 7.71
CA SER A 138 4.54 4.47 6.31
C SER A 138 4.31 3.21 5.49
N LEU A 139 3.52 3.35 4.39
CA LEU A 139 3.07 2.23 3.55
C LEU A 139 4.22 1.42 2.92
N ASP A 140 5.36 2.04 2.66
CA ASP A 140 6.53 1.39 2.08
C ASP A 140 7.02 0.18 2.90
N GLU A 141 6.87 0.22 4.21
CA GLU A 141 7.35 -0.84 5.11
C GLU A 141 6.67 -2.19 4.81
N ALA A 142 5.39 -2.17 4.47
CA ALA A 142 4.61 -3.36 4.15
C ALA A 142 4.86 -3.90 2.73
N LEU A 143 5.40 -3.08 1.81
CA LEU A 143 5.47 -3.39 0.38
C LEU A 143 6.87 -3.86 -0.10
N ARG A 144 7.90 -3.78 0.74
CA ARG A 144 9.32 -3.97 0.37
C ARG A 144 9.67 -5.32 -0.26
N GLY A 145 8.91 -6.37 -0.01
CA GLY A 145 9.20 -7.72 -0.52
C GLY A 145 8.48 -8.08 -1.82
N ILE A 146 7.74 -7.16 -2.44
CA ILE A 146 6.96 -7.44 -3.65
C ILE A 146 7.84 -7.27 -4.89
N PRO A 147 8.02 -8.33 -5.73
CA PRO A 147 8.78 -8.18 -6.96
C PRO A 147 8.09 -7.20 -7.92
N GLY A 148 8.86 -6.50 -8.76
CA GLY A 148 8.35 -5.49 -9.69
C GLY A 148 7.91 -4.16 -9.05
N LEU A 149 7.68 -4.12 -7.73
CA LEU A 149 7.34 -2.92 -7.01
C LEU A 149 8.60 -2.30 -6.39
N TYR A 150 8.94 -1.08 -6.77
CA TYR A 150 10.04 -0.32 -6.19
C TYR A 150 9.52 0.65 -5.13
N VAL A 151 10.19 0.65 -4.00
CA VAL A 151 9.82 1.42 -2.82
C VAL A 151 10.93 2.39 -2.46
N GLN A 152 10.58 3.65 -2.35
CA GLN A 152 11.46 4.71 -1.87
C GLN A 152 10.88 5.33 -0.61
N ASN A 153 11.73 5.60 0.35
CA ASN A 153 11.34 6.40 1.50
C ASN A 153 12.37 7.51 1.69
N ARG A 154 11.96 8.72 1.40
CA ARG A 154 12.78 9.93 1.52
C ARG A 154 12.97 10.37 2.96
N ARG A 155 12.23 9.78 3.89
CA ARG A 155 12.25 10.11 5.32
C ARG A 155 11.94 11.58 5.60
N ASN A 156 11.19 12.25 4.75
CA ASN A 156 10.65 13.58 5.00
C ASN A 156 9.21 13.55 5.51
N TYR A 157 8.57 12.39 5.52
CA TYR A 157 7.23 12.12 6.07
C TYR A 157 6.10 13.05 5.60
N GLY A 158 6.37 13.94 4.65
CA GLY A 158 5.36 14.79 4.06
C GLY A 158 4.29 14.00 3.30
N LEU A 159 3.07 14.54 3.22
CA LEU A 159 1.96 13.91 2.52
C LEU A 159 2.27 13.71 1.04
N SER A 160 2.82 14.75 0.41
CA SER A 160 3.04 14.82 -1.05
C SER A 160 4.35 14.20 -1.54
N GLY A 161 5.33 13.99 -0.68
CA GLY A 161 6.67 13.64 -1.14
C GLY A 161 7.44 12.63 -0.31
N GLY A 162 6.88 12.12 0.78
CA GLY A 162 7.58 11.25 1.73
C GLY A 162 7.89 9.86 1.21
N ILE A 163 7.00 9.30 0.39
CA ILE A 163 7.08 7.94 -0.12
C ILE A 163 6.98 7.96 -1.64
N GLY A 164 7.90 7.28 -2.33
CA GLY A 164 7.82 6.96 -3.74
C GLY A 164 7.50 5.48 -3.93
N LEU A 165 6.52 5.17 -4.77
CA LEU A 165 6.19 3.81 -5.20
C LEU A 165 6.13 3.78 -6.72
N SER A 166 6.71 2.76 -7.34
CA SER A 166 6.50 2.48 -8.75
C SER A 166 6.39 0.98 -8.98
N ILE A 167 5.54 0.56 -9.90
CA ILE A 167 5.41 -0.83 -10.31
C ILE A 167 5.77 -0.91 -11.80
N ARG A 168 6.87 -1.62 -12.11
CA ARG A 168 7.34 -1.82 -13.49
C ARG A 168 7.46 -0.50 -14.28
N ALA A 169 7.87 0.55 -13.58
CA ALA A 169 8.05 1.91 -14.09
C ALA A 169 9.24 2.56 -13.39
N PRO A 170 9.84 3.61 -13.96
CA PRO A 170 10.87 4.40 -13.28
C PRO A 170 10.33 5.07 -12.03
N GLN A 171 11.26 5.57 -11.24
CA GLN A 171 10.98 6.32 -10.04
C GLN A 171 10.18 7.60 -10.31
N PRO A 172 9.02 7.84 -9.67
CA PRO A 172 8.26 9.08 -9.84
C PRO A 172 8.99 10.28 -9.18
N ARG A 173 8.78 11.45 -9.75
CA ARG A 173 9.39 12.70 -9.22
C ARG A 173 8.52 13.38 -8.16
N PHE A 174 7.23 13.56 -8.43
CA PHE A 174 6.23 14.16 -7.55
C PHE A 174 5.02 13.26 -7.48
N GLY A 175 4.47 13.06 -6.27
CA GLY A 175 3.34 12.18 -6.08
C GLY A 175 3.57 10.79 -6.68
N LEU A 176 2.54 10.01 -6.78
CA LEU A 176 2.56 8.74 -7.51
C LEU A 176 1.58 8.86 -8.66
N ARG A 177 2.01 8.54 -9.87
CA ARG A 177 1.14 8.39 -11.02
C ARG A 177 1.22 6.96 -11.55
N GLY A 178 0.26 6.57 -12.37
CA GLY A 178 0.20 5.23 -12.95
C GLY A 178 -0.07 4.11 -11.93
N LEU A 179 -0.42 4.45 -10.68
CA LEU A 179 -0.80 3.52 -9.63
C LEU A 179 -2.17 3.91 -9.08
N ALA A 180 -3.13 3.01 -9.12
CA ALA A 180 -4.36 3.17 -8.37
C ALA A 180 -4.17 2.60 -6.96
N ILE A 181 -4.36 3.42 -5.92
CA ILE A 181 -4.42 2.95 -4.53
C ILE A 181 -5.86 3.11 -4.04
N ILE A 182 -6.39 2.03 -3.47
CA ILE A 182 -7.77 1.95 -3.02
C ILE A 182 -7.75 1.45 -1.57
N GLN A 183 -8.55 2.06 -0.71
CA GLN A 183 -8.75 1.59 0.66
C GLN A 183 -10.23 1.32 0.89
N ASP A 184 -10.56 0.06 1.22
CA ASP A 184 -11.93 -0.39 1.47
C ASP A 184 -12.96 0.04 0.38
N GLY A 185 -12.52 0.04 -0.88
CA GLY A 185 -13.32 0.43 -2.05
C GLY A 185 -13.26 1.92 -2.42
N ILE A 186 -12.68 2.78 -1.57
CA ILE A 186 -12.54 4.22 -1.82
C ILE A 186 -11.17 4.52 -2.42
N PRO A 187 -11.07 5.21 -3.58
CA PRO A 187 -9.79 5.61 -4.16
C PRO A 187 -9.05 6.62 -3.28
N ILE A 188 -7.76 6.38 -3.02
CA ILE A 188 -6.82 7.39 -2.52
C ILE A 188 -6.30 8.22 -3.71
N THR A 189 -6.25 7.61 -4.89
CA THR A 189 -5.92 8.29 -6.15
C THR A 189 -6.99 9.31 -6.50
N THR A 190 -6.58 10.53 -6.80
CA THR A 190 -7.45 11.66 -7.15
C THR A 190 -7.86 11.65 -8.63
N ALA A 191 -8.75 12.55 -9.04
CA ALA A 191 -9.31 12.55 -10.39
C ALA A 191 -8.26 12.82 -11.49
N ASP A 192 -7.19 13.55 -11.18
CA ASP A 192 -6.04 13.79 -12.05
C ASP A 192 -5.04 12.62 -12.12
N GLY A 193 -5.29 11.51 -11.43
CA GLY A 193 -4.40 10.35 -11.37
C GLY A 193 -3.28 10.45 -10.32
N THR A 194 -3.18 11.54 -9.57
CA THR A 194 -2.20 11.68 -8.49
C THR A 194 -2.57 10.78 -7.31
N THR A 195 -1.58 10.08 -6.75
CA THR A 195 -1.76 9.30 -5.54
C THR A 195 -0.75 9.76 -4.48
N GLU A 196 -1.22 9.99 -3.26
CA GLU A 196 -0.40 10.43 -2.13
C GLU A 196 -0.68 9.54 -0.92
N PRO A 197 0.10 8.46 -0.73
CA PRO A 197 -0.19 7.42 0.25
C PRO A 197 0.19 7.79 1.69
N GLY A 198 0.67 8.99 1.96
CA GLY A 198 1.05 9.46 3.30
C GLY A 198 -0.09 9.45 4.31
N ASN A 199 -1.35 9.49 3.84
CA ASN A 199 -2.54 9.43 4.69
C ASN A 199 -2.96 8.00 5.10
N VAL A 200 -2.27 6.95 4.64
CA VAL A 200 -2.61 5.56 4.98
C VAL A 200 -2.15 5.21 6.40
N ASP A 201 -3.10 4.91 7.29
CA ASP A 201 -2.79 4.34 8.61
C ASP A 201 -2.64 2.81 8.51
N LEU A 202 -1.40 2.32 8.50
CA LEU A 202 -1.10 0.88 8.48
C LEU A 202 -1.66 0.11 9.69
N GLY A 203 -1.94 0.77 10.78
CA GLY A 203 -2.54 0.13 11.95
C GLY A 203 -3.99 -0.29 11.75
N SER A 204 -4.67 0.24 10.74
CA SER A 204 -6.01 -0.15 10.33
C SER A 204 -6.03 -1.24 9.26
N VAL A 205 -4.95 -1.34 8.47
CA VAL A 205 -4.85 -2.26 7.34
C VAL A 205 -4.57 -3.68 7.82
N GLY A 206 -5.38 -4.64 7.39
CA GLY A 206 -5.19 -6.05 7.68
C GLY A 206 -4.77 -6.91 6.49
N ARG A 207 -4.90 -6.36 5.27
CA ARG A 207 -4.52 -7.05 4.04
C ARG A 207 -4.19 -6.05 2.95
N ILE A 208 -3.20 -6.35 2.13
CA ILE A 208 -2.86 -5.58 0.93
C ILE A 208 -2.78 -6.53 -0.25
N ASP A 209 -3.61 -6.29 -1.28
CA ASP A 209 -3.53 -6.99 -2.57
C ASP A 209 -2.87 -6.06 -3.59
N VAL A 210 -1.88 -6.57 -4.33
CA VAL A 210 -1.18 -5.80 -5.36
C VAL A 210 -1.25 -6.53 -6.70
N ILE A 211 -1.93 -5.91 -7.69
CA ILE A 211 -1.83 -6.35 -9.09
C ILE A 211 -0.68 -5.58 -9.74
N ARG A 212 0.22 -6.30 -10.42
CA ARG A 212 1.36 -5.75 -11.12
C ARG A 212 1.13 -5.77 -12.62
N GLY A 213 1.29 -4.62 -13.24
CA GLY A 213 1.05 -4.41 -14.67
C GLY A 213 -0.23 -3.65 -14.98
N PRO A 214 -0.47 -3.31 -16.25
CA PRO A 214 -1.57 -2.46 -16.67
C PRO A 214 -2.91 -2.97 -16.16
N SER A 215 -3.57 -2.15 -15.38
CA SER A 215 -4.88 -2.41 -14.78
C SER A 215 -5.89 -1.33 -15.18
N SER A 216 -5.58 -0.57 -16.22
CA SER A 216 -6.40 0.56 -16.69
C SER A 216 -7.80 0.12 -17.11
N VAL A 217 -7.96 -1.08 -17.64
CA VAL A 217 -9.28 -1.66 -17.95
C VAL A 217 -10.24 -1.65 -16.74
N LEU A 218 -9.71 -1.70 -15.52
CA LEU A 218 -10.52 -1.72 -14.30
C LEU A 218 -10.50 -0.39 -13.54
N TYR A 219 -9.39 0.33 -13.57
CA TYR A 219 -9.11 1.44 -12.66
C TYR A 219 -8.67 2.73 -13.34
N GLY A 220 -8.74 2.82 -14.68
CA GLY A 220 -8.36 4.01 -15.43
C GLY A 220 -6.85 4.24 -15.38
N ASN A 221 -6.40 5.37 -14.87
CA ASN A 221 -4.99 5.80 -14.81
C ASN A 221 -4.12 4.89 -13.91
N ALA A 222 -3.98 3.61 -14.28
CA ALA A 222 -3.31 2.55 -13.53
C ALA A 222 -2.35 1.71 -14.40
N ALA A 223 -1.45 2.38 -15.13
CA ALA A 223 -0.49 1.75 -16.05
C ALA A 223 0.51 0.81 -15.36
N GLY A 224 0.94 1.13 -14.14
CA GLY A 224 1.82 0.29 -13.33
C GLY A 224 1.08 -0.82 -12.60
N GLY A 225 -0.14 -0.56 -12.10
CA GLY A 225 -0.91 -1.52 -11.34
C GLY A 225 -1.82 -0.93 -10.27
N VAL A 226 -2.30 -1.80 -9.39
CA VAL A 226 -3.25 -1.45 -8.32
C VAL A 226 -2.77 -1.97 -6.98
N ILE A 227 -2.88 -1.15 -5.95
CA ILE A 227 -2.68 -1.51 -4.55
C ILE A 227 -4.01 -1.35 -3.83
N ASN A 228 -4.57 -2.45 -3.34
CA ASN A 228 -5.83 -2.48 -2.62
C ASN A 228 -5.58 -2.77 -1.14
N LEU A 229 -5.91 -1.81 -0.30
CA LEU A 229 -5.77 -1.85 1.16
C LEU A 229 -7.13 -2.24 1.76
N GLN A 230 -7.12 -3.25 2.59
CA GLN A 230 -8.34 -3.74 3.24
C GLN A 230 -8.23 -3.66 4.74
N THR A 231 -9.21 -3.05 5.37
CA THR A 231 -9.39 -3.11 6.81
C THR A 231 -9.99 -4.46 7.18
N THR A 232 -9.37 -5.14 8.14
CA THR A 232 -9.93 -6.36 8.72
C THR A 232 -10.51 -6.05 10.09
N PHE A 233 -11.72 -6.52 10.34
CA PHE A 233 -12.34 -6.47 11.66
C PHE A 233 -11.83 -7.60 12.54
N ASP A 234 -11.91 -7.44 13.86
CA ASP A 234 -11.70 -8.55 14.77
C ASP A 234 -12.83 -9.58 14.59
N GLU A 235 -12.48 -10.86 14.57
CA GLU A 235 -13.48 -11.94 14.51
C GLU A 235 -14.36 -11.96 15.78
N SER A 236 -13.79 -11.57 16.92
CA SER A 236 -14.56 -11.35 18.14
C SER A 236 -15.42 -10.09 17.98
N ARG A 237 -16.73 -10.23 18.05
CA ARG A 237 -17.68 -9.10 18.04
C ARG A 237 -17.71 -8.33 19.36
N ALA A 238 -17.00 -8.82 20.38
CA ALA A 238 -16.80 -8.12 21.63
C ALA A 238 -15.93 -6.87 21.42
N LEU A 239 -16.16 -5.86 22.25
CA LEU A 239 -15.33 -4.66 22.24
C LEU A 239 -13.88 -5.01 22.59
N THR A 240 -12.98 -4.82 21.65
CA THR A 240 -11.54 -5.03 21.80
C THR A 240 -10.82 -3.70 21.71
N ILE A 241 -9.92 -3.43 22.65
CA ILE A 241 -9.11 -2.21 22.72
C ILE A 241 -7.65 -2.62 22.67
N ARG A 242 -6.90 -2.10 21.70
CA ARG A 242 -5.49 -2.43 21.45
C ARG A 242 -4.64 -1.16 21.41
N PRO A 243 -4.06 -0.71 22.52
CA PRO A 243 -3.01 0.29 22.51
C PRO A 243 -1.69 -0.31 22.03
N ASP A 244 -0.95 0.49 21.25
CA ASP A 244 0.39 0.21 20.74
C ASP A 244 1.26 1.44 20.97
N VAL A 245 2.45 1.26 21.52
CA VAL A 245 3.41 2.34 21.72
C VAL A 245 4.79 1.90 21.30
N GLN A 246 5.52 2.82 20.64
CA GLN A 246 6.83 2.57 20.09
C GLN A 246 7.74 3.77 20.29
N PHE A 247 9.02 3.50 20.55
CA PHE A 247 10.08 4.49 20.71
C PHE A 247 11.34 4.02 19.97
N GLY A 248 12.16 4.95 19.49
CA GLY A 248 13.37 4.54 18.76
C GLY A 248 14.36 5.67 18.51
N SER A 249 15.31 5.39 17.62
CA SER A 249 16.33 6.35 17.18
C SER A 249 15.72 7.63 16.63
N HIS A 250 16.46 8.74 16.72
CA HIS A 250 16.08 10.04 16.16
C HIS A 250 14.74 10.58 16.69
N GLY A 251 14.49 10.43 18.00
CA GLY A 251 13.25 10.92 18.59
C GLY A 251 11.99 10.18 18.14
N TYR A 252 12.13 9.04 17.44
CA TYR A 252 10.98 8.26 16.98
C TYR A 252 10.06 7.89 18.13
N ASN A 253 8.81 8.32 18.04
CA ASN A 253 7.75 8.05 18.99
C ASN A 253 6.45 7.83 18.22
N ARG A 254 5.82 6.67 18.39
CA ARG A 254 4.51 6.38 17.80
C ARG A 254 3.58 5.79 18.85
N GLN A 255 2.39 6.34 18.91
CA GLN A 255 1.29 5.89 19.76
C GLN A 255 0.10 5.58 18.89
N GLN A 256 -0.54 4.46 19.13
CA GLN A 256 -1.76 4.07 18.41
C GLN A 256 -2.77 3.46 19.37
N LEU A 257 -4.02 3.75 19.14
CA LEU A 257 -5.15 3.08 19.75
C LEU A 257 -6.04 2.51 18.66
N ARG A 258 -6.25 1.20 18.69
CA ARG A 258 -7.23 0.52 17.84
C ARG A 258 -8.37 -0.01 18.70
N VAL A 259 -9.60 0.21 18.24
CA VAL A 259 -10.84 -0.25 18.88
C VAL A 259 -11.66 -0.97 17.81
N ASP A 260 -11.94 -2.23 18.04
CA ASP A 260 -12.83 -3.06 17.24
C ASP A 260 -14.05 -3.45 18.06
N GLY A 261 -15.20 -3.63 17.42
CA GLY A 261 -16.39 -4.12 18.09
C GLY A 261 -17.58 -4.27 17.16
N GLY A 262 -18.67 -4.80 17.67
CA GLY A 262 -19.87 -4.93 16.85
C GLY A 262 -20.96 -5.83 17.42
N SER A 263 -21.87 -6.18 16.56
CA SER A 263 -22.97 -7.12 16.74
C SER A 263 -23.04 -8.03 15.52
N ASP A 264 -24.07 -8.87 15.46
CA ASP A 264 -24.27 -9.78 14.33
C ASP A 264 -24.45 -9.06 12.98
N SER A 265 -25.07 -7.88 13.00
CA SER A 265 -25.34 -7.11 11.78
C SER A 265 -24.42 -5.90 11.59
N THR A 266 -23.62 -5.52 12.59
CA THR A 266 -22.80 -4.31 12.52
C THR A 266 -21.42 -4.59 13.08
N GLN A 267 -20.39 -4.24 12.35
CA GLN A 267 -19.00 -4.24 12.83
C GLN A 267 -18.38 -2.87 12.60
N PHE A 268 -17.55 -2.44 13.51
CA PHE A 268 -16.78 -1.20 13.35
C PHE A 268 -15.35 -1.38 13.84
N MET A 269 -14.47 -0.57 13.27
CA MET A 269 -13.10 -0.41 13.68
C MET A 269 -12.77 1.09 13.71
N LEU A 270 -12.10 1.52 14.76
CA LEU A 270 -11.50 2.84 14.90
C LEU A 270 -10.01 2.67 15.16
N SER A 271 -9.17 3.34 14.39
CA SER A 271 -7.74 3.49 14.66
C SER A 271 -7.40 4.96 14.77
N ALA A 272 -6.64 5.34 15.79
CA ALA A 272 -6.08 6.67 15.93
C ALA A 272 -4.61 6.55 16.31
N SER A 273 -3.74 7.30 15.61
CA SER A 273 -2.30 7.27 15.84
C SER A 273 -1.69 8.66 15.83
N ARG A 274 -0.62 8.83 16.59
CA ARG A 274 0.28 9.97 16.55
C ARG A 274 1.71 9.47 16.39
N PHE A 275 2.42 10.06 15.47
CA PHE A 275 3.81 9.80 15.13
C PHE A 275 4.62 11.08 15.24
N GLU A 276 5.79 11.00 15.87
CA GLU A 276 6.75 12.08 15.97
C GLU A 276 8.17 11.57 15.71
N THR A 277 9.01 12.39 15.12
CA THR A 277 10.45 12.13 14.94
C THR A 277 11.21 13.43 14.80
N ASP A 278 12.46 13.45 15.30
CA ASP A 278 13.41 14.57 15.04
C ASP A 278 14.07 14.44 13.66
N GLY A 279 13.94 13.25 13.01
CA GLY A 279 14.63 12.93 11.77
C GLY A 279 16.13 12.64 11.95
N PHE A 280 16.71 11.89 11.02
CA PHE A 280 18.15 11.57 11.08
C PHE A 280 19.04 12.58 10.34
N ARG A 281 18.45 13.53 9.62
CA ARG A 281 19.09 14.62 8.90
C ARG A 281 18.64 15.96 9.46
N ASP A 282 19.48 16.98 9.29
CA ASP A 282 19.10 18.37 9.57
C ASP A 282 17.84 18.71 8.74
N ASN A 283 16.86 19.33 9.34
CA ASN A 283 15.56 19.65 8.74
C ASN A 283 14.80 18.39 8.29
N GLY A 284 14.62 17.45 9.20
CA GLY A 284 13.94 16.18 8.95
C GLY A 284 12.88 15.79 9.99
N ALA A 285 12.52 16.71 10.89
CA ALA A 285 11.51 16.47 11.91
C ALA A 285 10.10 16.40 11.32
N ALA A 286 9.25 15.57 11.93
CA ALA A 286 7.86 15.46 11.52
C ALA A 286 6.94 15.12 12.70
N GLU A 287 5.72 15.62 12.63
CA GLU A 287 4.60 15.25 13.49
C GLU A 287 3.39 14.92 12.61
N ILE A 288 2.79 13.74 12.83
CA ILE A 288 1.63 13.27 12.06
C ILE A 288 0.60 12.68 13.00
N THR A 289 -0.64 13.09 12.86
CA THR A 289 -1.81 12.49 13.51
C THR A 289 -2.72 11.89 12.44
N GLN A 290 -3.14 10.66 12.65
CA GLN A 290 -4.05 9.96 11.75
C GLN A 290 -5.20 9.34 12.52
N ALA A 291 -6.39 9.32 11.91
CA ALA A 291 -7.52 8.54 12.40
C ALA A 291 -8.21 7.86 11.22
N ASN A 292 -8.58 6.60 11.41
CA ASN A 292 -9.34 5.83 10.44
C ASN A 292 -10.52 5.16 11.14
N PHE A 293 -11.72 5.34 10.59
CA PHE A 293 -12.95 4.71 11.04
C PHE A 293 -13.55 3.92 9.88
N VAL A 294 -13.86 2.65 10.11
CA VAL A 294 -14.56 1.79 9.15
C VAL A 294 -15.73 1.12 9.87
N MET A 295 -16.88 1.11 9.21
CA MET A 295 -18.08 0.44 9.68
C MET A 295 -18.66 -0.41 8.55
N ARG A 296 -19.10 -1.62 8.89
CA ARG A 296 -19.89 -2.51 8.03
C ARG A 296 -21.23 -2.79 8.70
N HIS A 297 -22.31 -2.68 7.94
CA HIS A 297 -23.65 -2.93 8.43
C HIS A 297 -24.46 -3.75 7.42
N GLU A 298 -25.01 -4.87 7.87
CA GLU A 298 -25.87 -5.76 7.09
C GLU A 298 -27.33 -5.35 7.26
N LEU A 299 -27.98 -4.95 6.17
CA LEU A 299 -29.40 -4.65 6.09
C LEU A 299 -30.15 -5.88 5.55
N GLY A 300 -30.56 -6.75 6.45
CA GLY A 300 -31.14 -8.06 6.07
C GLY A 300 -30.09 -9.02 5.50
N THR A 301 -30.50 -9.91 4.60
CA THR A 301 -29.66 -10.97 4.04
C THR A 301 -28.92 -10.58 2.76
N ASP A 302 -29.39 -9.52 2.08
CA ASP A 302 -28.99 -9.25 0.70
C ASP A 302 -28.31 -7.89 0.52
N THR A 303 -28.24 -7.07 1.57
CA THR A 303 -27.67 -5.71 1.46
C THR A 303 -26.63 -5.45 2.54
N GLU A 304 -25.45 -5.01 2.12
CA GLU A 304 -24.39 -4.52 3.00
C GLU A 304 -24.13 -3.05 2.73
N ILE A 305 -23.93 -2.28 3.78
CA ILE A 305 -23.43 -0.90 3.73
C ILE A 305 -22.09 -0.88 4.43
N ARG A 306 -21.07 -0.35 3.75
CA ARG A 306 -19.75 -0.08 4.33
C ARG A 306 -19.45 1.41 4.27
N GLY A 307 -19.05 1.99 5.39
CA GLY A 307 -18.59 3.37 5.48
C GLY A 307 -17.14 3.43 5.92
N ILE A 308 -16.37 4.35 5.34
CA ILE A 308 -14.99 4.65 5.75
C ILE A 308 -14.83 6.15 5.92
N PHE A 309 -14.02 6.55 6.89
CA PHE A 309 -13.60 7.93 7.09
C PHE A 309 -12.17 7.98 7.61
N ASN A 310 -11.30 8.71 6.90
CA ASN A 310 -9.89 8.92 7.23
C ASN A 310 -9.62 10.38 7.51
N LEU A 311 -8.83 10.67 8.53
CA LEU A 311 -8.24 11.96 8.83
C LEU A 311 -6.72 11.85 8.86
N TYR A 312 -6.06 12.85 8.30
CA TYR A 312 -4.63 13.07 8.36
C TYR A 312 -4.38 14.52 8.73
N ASP A 313 -3.50 14.75 9.69
CA ASP A 313 -3.03 16.09 10.07
C ASP A 313 -1.53 16.04 10.35
N SER A 314 -0.79 16.88 9.67
CA SER A 314 0.62 17.15 9.92
C SER A 314 0.81 18.66 10.02
N PRO A 315 1.01 19.20 11.22
CA PRO A 315 1.26 20.62 11.41
C PRO A 315 2.49 21.11 10.64
N PHE A 316 3.49 20.28 10.54
CA PHE A 316 4.63 20.44 9.65
C PHE A 316 5.50 19.17 9.58
N ALA A 317 5.85 18.76 8.37
CA ALA A 317 6.87 17.75 8.09
C ALA A 317 8.02 18.43 7.36
N GLU A 318 9.19 18.44 7.99
CA GLU A 318 10.40 19.06 7.43
C GLU A 318 10.95 18.23 6.25
N SER A 319 11.52 18.90 5.26
CA SER A 319 12.12 18.28 4.09
C SER A 319 13.61 18.62 4.00
N PRO A 320 14.49 17.63 4.20
CA PRO A 320 15.93 17.83 4.01
C PRO A 320 16.24 18.05 2.52
N SER A 321 17.29 18.84 2.25
CA SER A 321 17.72 19.07 0.87
C SER A 321 18.38 17.84 0.25
N PHE A 322 18.39 17.79 -1.09
CA PHE A 322 19.16 16.82 -1.86
C PHE A 322 20.66 17.16 -1.79
N LEU A 323 21.51 16.13 -1.92
CA LEU A 323 22.95 16.24 -1.76
C LEU A 323 23.69 15.94 -3.08
N ASN A 324 24.89 16.48 -3.23
CA ASN A 324 25.82 15.98 -4.23
C ASN A 324 26.46 14.66 -3.75
N GLU A 325 27.17 13.97 -4.64
CA GLU A 325 27.77 12.66 -4.32
C GLU A 325 28.75 12.73 -3.14
N SER A 326 29.60 13.74 -3.07
CA SER A 326 30.60 13.89 -2.00
C SER A 326 29.94 14.04 -0.63
N ASP A 327 28.92 14.89 -0.53
CA ASP A 327 28.17 15.10 0.72
C ASP A 327 27.38 13.83 1.10
N ALA A 328 26.77 13.15 0.12
CA ALA A 328 26.03 11.93 0.33
C ALA A 328 26.93 10.77 0.80
N ARG A 329 28.19 10.72 0.34
CA ARG A 329 29.20 9.77 0.83
C ARG A 329 29.82 10.17 2.18
N GLY A 330 29.39 11.30 2.77
CA GLY A 330 29.88 11.78 4.05
C GLY A 330 31.23 12.51 3.96
N ASN A 331 31.63 12.96 2.75
CA ASN A 331 32.86 13.69 2.48
C ASN A 331 32.52 15.10 1.94
N PRO A 332 31.89 15.99 2.74
CA PRO A 332 31.50 17.31 2.24
C PRO A 332 32.73 18.11 1.84
N VAL A 333 32.65 18.80 0.68
CA VAL A 333 33.70 19.68 0.21
C VAL A 333 33.58 21.02 0.97
N ARG A 334 34.53 21.26 1.86
CA ARG A 334 34.60 22.48 2.70
C ARG A 334 35.86 23.24 2.47
N ASP A 335 35.80 24.54 2.66
CA ASP A 335 36.99 25.42 2.70
C ASP A 335 37.74 25.26 4.02
N SER A 336 38.92 25.85 4.09
CA SER A 336 39.81 25.85 5.27
C SER A 336 39.17 26.46 6.51
N ASP A 337 38.21 27.37 6.36
CA ASP A 337 37.41 27.97 7.44
C ASP A 337 36.17 27.13 7.82
N GLY A 338 35.94 25.96 7.17
CA GLY A 338 34.79 25.10 7.39
C GLY A 338 33.54 25.50 6.61
N SER A 339 33.60 26.56 5.80
CA SER A 339 32.47 26.94 4.93
C SER A 339 32.28 25.96 3.78
N CYS A 340 31.05 25.86 3.30
CA CYS A 340 30.67 24.94 2.22
C CYS A 340 31.13 25.48 0.86
N LEU A 341 31.93 24.72 0.13
CA LEU A 341 32.36 25.02 -1.23
C LEU A 341 31.44 24.48 -2.30
N SER A 342 30.61 23.47 -1.99
CA SER A 342 29.69 22.86 -2.96
C SER A 342 28.29 23.46 -2.87
N GLY A 343 27.60 23.56 -4.00
CA GLY A 343 26.20 24.00 -4.07
C GLY A 343 25.23 23.17 -3.22
N ALA A 344 25.50 21.89 -3.01
CA ALA A 344 24.68 21.00 -2.20
C ALA A 344 24.84 21.24 -0.69
N CYS A 345 26.06 21.54 -0.24
CA CYS A 345 26.32 21.96 1.13
C CYS A 345 25.62 23.28 1.45
N LEU A 346 25.65 24.23 0.51
CA LEU A 346 24.89 25.48 0.62
C LEU A 346 23.38 25.23 0.60
N ALA A 347 22.90 24.34 -0.27
CA ALA A 347 21.48 23.98 -0.34
C ALA A 347 20.97 23.36 0.97
N ARG A 348 21.76 22.50 1.61
CA ARG A 348 21.45 21.90 2.92
C ARG A 348 21.31 22.99 4.00
N GLY A 349 22.22 23.95 4.03
CA GLY A 349 22.13 25.09 4.93
C GLY A 349 20.91 25.97 4.64
N VAL A 350 20.52 26.13 3.37
CA VAL A 350 19.34 26.88 2.96
C VAL A 350 18.05 26.15 3.37
N ALA A 351 17.95 24.82 3.21
CA ALA A 351 16.80 24.07 3.67
C ALA A 351 16.55 24.26 5.16
N ALA A 352 17.58 24.06 5.99
CA ALA A 352 17.50 24.26 7.43
C ALA A 352 17.23 25.72 7.82
N SER A 353 17.86 26.70 7.14
CA SER A 353 17.68 28.11 7.44
C SER A 353 16.31 28.68 7.05
N ARG A 354 15.62 28.04 6.12
CA ARG A 354 14.29 28.43 5.61
C ARG A 354 13.18 27.52 6.11
N ASN A 355 13.55 26.44 6.79
CA ASN A 355 12.65 25.40 7.28
C ASN A 355 11.75 24.87 6.15
N TRP A 356 12.37 24.24 5.13
CA TRP A 356 11.65 23.59 4.04
C TRP A 356 10.82 22.43 4.57
N GLY A 357 9.66 22.25 4.00
CA GLY A 357 8.73 21.20 4.39
C GLY A 357 7.31 21.51 4.01
N GLU A 358 6.37 20.75 4.53
CA GLU A 358 4.95 20.95 4.28
C GLU A 358 4.11 20.80 5.53
N ALA A 359 3.01 21.54 5.58
CA ALA A 359 1.89 21.32 6.48
C ALA A 359 0.73 20.79 5.65
N ALA A 360 0.03 19.78 6.14
CA ALA A 360 -1.13 19.24 5.42
C ALA A 360 -2.20 18.73 6.38
N THR A 361 -3.45 19.07 6.09
CA THR A 361 -4.63 18.49 6.74
C THR A 361 -5.53 17.92 5.65
N GLN A 362 -5.98 16.66 5.81
CA GLN A 362 -6.84 15.99 4.84
C GLN A 362 -7.92 15.19 5.54
N GLY A 363 -9.15 15.29 5.03
CA GLY A 363 -10.22 14.36 5.33
C GLY A 363 -10.71 13.66 4.07
N GLN A 364 -10.98 12.37 4.18
CA GLN A 364 -11.50 11.55 3.10
C GLN A 364 -12.49 10.54 3.65
N GLY A 365 -13.60 10.32 2.94
CA GLY A 365 -14.56 9.31 3.35
C GLY A 365 -15.49 8.91 2.22
N GLY A 366 -16.19 7.82 2.43
CA GLY A 366 -17.16 7.33 1.45
C GLY A 366 -18.04 6.22 2.00
N VAL A 367 -19.01 5.86 1.19
CA VAL A 367 -19.99 4.82 1.50
C VAL A 367 -20.13 3.91 0.28
N THR A 368 -20.02 2.61 0.52
CA THR A 368 -20.31 1.55 -0.45
C THR A 368 -21.59 0.85 -0.05
N LEU A 369 -22.54 0.77 -0.95
CA LEU A 369 -23.73 -0.07 -0.89
C LEU A 369 -23.50 -1.29 -1.79
N GLU A 370 -23.61 -2.48 -1.24
CA GLU A 370 -23.63 -3.72 -1.98
C GLU A 370 -24.97 -4.42 -1.81
N HIS A 371 -25.63 -4.76 -2.92
CA HIS A 371 -26.92 -5.44 -2.91
C HIS A 371 -26.89 -6.68 -3.78
N ARG A 372 -27.17 -7.85 -3.19
CA ARG A 372 -27.30 -9.14 -3.89
C ARG A 372 -28.65 -9.20 -4.57
N LEU A 373 -28.65 -9.09 -5.90
CA LEU A 373 -29.83 -9.22 -6.73
C LEU A 373 -30.30 -10.69 -6.86
N SER A 374 -29.33 -11.61 -6.75
CA SER A 374 -29.56 -13.06 -6.74
C SER A 374 -28.34 -13.77 -6.11
N GLY A 375 -28.39 -15.10 -6.00
CA GLY A 375 -27.22 -15.86 -5.52
C GLY A 375 -25.94 -15.74 -6.35
N THR A 376 -26.01 -15.13 -7.55
CA THR A 376 -24.87 -15.00 -8.48
C THR A 376 -24.74 -13.60 -9.07
N GLN A 377 -25.50 -12.63 -8.59
CA GLN A 377 -25.49 -11.26 -9.15
C GLN A 377 -25.49 -10.23 -8.03
N VAL A 378 -24.59 -9.26 -8.14
CA VAL A 378 -24.42 -8.19 -7.18
C VAL A 378 -24.44 -6.84 -7.90
N PHE A 379 -25.14 -5.88 -7.32
CA PHE A 379 -25.01 -4.47 -7.66
C PHE A 379 -24.24 -3.77 -6.54
N ARG A 380 -23.22 -2.99 -6.91
CA ARG A 380 -22.41 -2.21 -5.98
C ARG A 380 -22.42 -0.76 -6.41
N ALA A 381 -22.61 0.16 -5.45
CA ALA A 381 -22.51 1.58 -5.66
C ALA A 381 -21.64 2.21 -4.56
N THR A 382 -20.67 3.01 -4.95
CA THR A 382 -19.73 3.67 -4.03
C THR A 382 -19.73 5.17 -4.31
N GLY A 383 -19.97 6.00 -3.28
CA GLY A 383 -19.80 7.44 -3.33
C GLY A 383 -18.72 7.87 -2.34
N TRP A 384 -17.84 8.79 -2.73
CA TRP A 384 -16.79 9.31 -1.86
C TRP A 384 -16.54 10.80 -2.04
N GLY A 385 -15.88 11.40 -1.04
CA GLY A 385 -15.40 12.77 -1.09
C GLY A 385 -14.12 12.93 -0.29
N MET A 386 -13.34 13.95 -0.64
CA MET A 386 -12.14 14.35 0.06
C MET A 386 -11.98 15.86 0.07
N TRP A 387 -11.30 16.36 1.07
CA TRP A 387 -10.79 17.73 1.13
C TRP A 387 -9.37 17.72 1.65
N ARG A 388 -8.55 18.68 1.22
CA ARG A 388 -7.17 18.85 1.63
C ARG A 388 -6.80 20.31 1.64
N ASP A 389 -6.09 20.72 2.69
CA ASP A 389 -5.34 21.96 2.76
C ASP A 389 -3.85 21.61 2.88
N LEU A 390 -3.03 22.13 1.98
CA LEU A 390 -1.59 21.88 1.94
C LEU A 390 -0.85 23.19 1.76
N GLY A 391 0.09 23.46 2.67
CA GLY A 391 1.05 24.56 2.57
C GLY A 391 2.47 24.02 2.51
N ALA A 392 3.18 24.24 1.40
CA ALA A 392 4.54 23.77 1.21
C ALA A 392 5.53 24.94 1.15
N VAL A 393 6.64 24.81 1.88
CA VAL A 393 7.82 25.68 1.80
C VAL A 393 8.89 24.93 1.03
N GLY A 394 9.01 25.23 -0.26
CA GLY A 394 9.95 24.56 -1.16
C GLY A 394 11.29 25.26 -1.29
N ALA A 395 12.08 24.84 -2.27
CA ALA A 395 13.39 25.42 -2.52
C ALA A 395 13.32 26.87 -3.04
N PHE A 396 12.32 27.18 -3.86
CA PHE A 396 12.22 28.44 -4.62
C PHE A 396 10.87 29.12 -4.43
N ARG A 397 9.82 28.35 -4.21
CA ARG A 397 8.45 28.81 -4.04
C ARG A 397 7.86 28.25 -2.75
N ASN A 398 6.91 28.99 -2.21
CA ASN A 398 5.92 28.48 -1.28
C ASN A 398 4.63 28.21 -2.08
N VAL A 399 4.00 27.10 -1.79
CA VAL A 399 2.75 26.66 -2.44
C VAL A 399 1.67 26.54 -1.39
N ASP A 400 0.53 27.16 -1.63
CA ASP A 400 -0.71 26.97 -0.88
C ASP A 400 -1.73 26.30 -1.82
N LEU A 401 -2.20 25.10 -1.46
CA LEU A 401 -3.11 24.29 -2.25
C LEU A 401 -4.32 23.85 -1.42
N GLY A 402 -5.50 24.33 -1.77
CA GLY A 402 -6.77 23.81 -1.28
C GLY A 402 -7.38 22.87 -2.31
N ARG A 403 -7.69 21.62 -1.96
CA ARG A 403 -8.28 20.62 -2.87
C ARG A 403 -9.61 20.10 -2.34
N ASN A 404 -10.60 19.99 -3.21
CA ASN A 404 -11.83 19.26 -2.97
C ASN A 404 -12.05 18.24 -4.08
N GLY A 405 -12.41 17.02 -3.72
CA GLY A 405 -12.68 15.95 -4.66
C GLY A 405 -13.93 15.17 -4.30
N PHE A 406 -14.65 14.71 -5.33
CA PHE A 406 -15.83 13.87 -5.19
C PHE A 406 -15.83 12.80 -6.27
N GLY A 407 -16.42 11.65 -5.97
CA GLY A 407 -16.57 10.64 -6.99
C GLY A 407 -17.70 9.66 -6.70
N PHE A 408 -18.08 8.97 -7.75
CA PHE A 408 -19.10 7.95 -7.73
C PHE A 408 -18.69 6.79 -8.64
N ARG A 409 -18.95 5.58 -8.18
CA ARG A 409 -18.76 4.33 -8.92
C ARG A 409 -20.04 3.51 -8.85
N SER A 410 -20.42 2.89 -9.96
CA SER A 410 -21.46 1.87 -9.98
C SER A 410 -20.97 0.64 -10.72
N GLU A 411 -21.30 -0.54 -10.22
CA GLU A 411 -20.85 -1.82 -10.75
C GLU A 411 -22.00 -2.84 -10.73
N TYR A 412 -22.13 -3.59 -11.82
CA TYR A 412 -22.96 -4.77 -11.90
C TYR A 412 -22.07 -5.97 -12.17
N ILE A 413 -22.05 -6.87 -11.21
CA ILE A 413 -21.16 -8.05 -11.19
C ILE A 413 -22.04 -9.29 -11.21
N GLY A 414 -21.66 -10.29 -11.99
CA GLY A 414 -22.42 -11.51 -12.04
C GLY A 414 -21.64 -12.71 -12.52
N SER A 415 -22.20 -13.90 -12.28
CA SER A 415 -21.70 -15.15 -12.80
C SER A 415 -22.85 -16.10 -13.18
N THR A 416 -22.57 -17.01 -14.10
CA THR A 416 -23.51 -18.07 -14.49
C THR A 416 -22.77 -19.30 -14.97
N GLN A 417 -23.42 -20.44 -14.85
CA GLN A 417 -22.97 -21.70 -15.44
C GLN A 417 -24.01 -22.20 -16.44
N ARG A 418 -23.62 -22.45 -17.68
CA ARG A 418 -24.52 -22.92 -18.74
C ARG A 418 -23.87 -24.04 -19.57
N GLY A 419 -24.36 -25.25 -19.44
CA GLY A 419 -23.87 -26.39 -20.23
C GLY A 419 -22.41 -26.74 -19.99
N GLY A 420 -21.89 -26.54 -18.77
CA GLY A 420 -20.48 -26.74 -18.40
C GLY A 420 -19.57 -25.54 -18.69
N LEU A 421 -20.11 -24.49 -19.29
CA LEU A 421 -19.37 -23.21 -19.52
C LEU A 421 -19.61 -22.27 -18.34
N GLY A 422 -18.57 -21.94 -17.60
CA GLY A 422 -18.59 -20.87 -16.61
C GLY A 422 -18.43 -19.51 -17.28
N ILE A 423 -19.24 -18.53 -16.90
CA ILE A 423 -19.14 -17.15 -17.37
C ILE A 423 -19.29 -16.22 -16.18
N ASP A 424 -18.38 -15.28 -16.01
CA ASP A 424 -18.50 -14.18 -15.06
C ASP A 424 -18.28 -12.86 -15.78
N TRP A 425 -18.85 -11.79 -15.24
CA TRP A 425 -18.75 -10.45 -15.81
C TRP A 425 -18.79 -9.37 -14.74
N ALA A 426 -18.21 -8.25 -15.07
CA ALA A 426 -18.43 -6.98 -14.38
C ALA A 426 -18.57 -5.87 -15.43
N ALA A 427 -19.50 -4.94 -15.20
CA ALA A 427 -19.62 -3.73 -15.99
C ALA A 427 -19.97 -2.57 -15.05
N GLY A 428 -19.46 -1.40 -15.36
CA GLY A 428 -19.66 -0.26 -14.48
C GLY A 428 -19.23 1.06 -15.08
N LEU A 429 -19.33 2.08 -14.23
CA LEU A 429 -18.95 3.46 -14.54
C LEU A 429 -18.26 4.05 -13.31
N ASP A 430 -17.10 4.67 -13.51
CA ASP A 430 -16.44 5.56 -12.57
C ASP A 430 -16.58 6.99 -13.03
N VAL A 431 -16.90 7.93 -12.11
CA VAL A 431 -16.86 9.38 -12.36
C VAL A 431 -16.21 10.02 -11.15
N ALA A 432 -15.23 10.90 -11.37
CA ALA A 432 -14.63 11.69 -10.31
C ALA A 432 -14.40 13.13 -10.76
N SER A 433 -14.48 14.05 -9.81
CA SER A 433 -14.22 15.47 -10.00
C SER A 433 -13.24 15.95 -8.92
N GLN A 434 -12.37 16.86 -9.31
CA GLN A 434 -11.40 17.52 -8.44
C GLN A 434 -11.44 19.02 -8.76
N ASN A 435 -11.33 19.83 -7.72
CA ASN A 435 -11.19 21.27 -7.83
C ASN A 435 -10.10 21.72 -6.86
N ASP A 436 -9.07 22.38 -7.39
CA ASP A 436 -7.93 22.90 -6.66
C ASP A 436 -7.92 24.43 -6.72
N ASP A 437 -7.73 25.07 -5.56
CA ASP A 437 -7.30 26.45 -5.43
C ASP A 437 -5.79 26.46 -5.21
N ARG A 438 -5.02 26.96 -6.18
CA ARG A 438 -3.55 26.96 -6.14
C ARG A 438 -3.00 28.37 -6.14
N MET A 439 -2.18 28.69 -5.14
CA MET A 439 -1.40 29.91 -5.07
C MET A 439 0.09 29.57 -4.89
N GLU A 440 0.94 30.27 -5.63
CA GLU A 440 2.39 30.14 -5.49
C GLU A 440 3.02 31.50 -5.24
N PHE A 441 3.98 31.53 -4.32
CA PHE A 441 4.62 32.74 -3.88
C PHE A 441 6.13 32.65 -4.02
N ARG A 442 6.77 33.75 -4.38
CA ARG A 442 8.23 33.88 -4.22
C ARG A 442 8.58 33.72 -2.73
N GLN A 443 9.59 32.93 -2.46
CA GLN A 443 10.01 32.70 -1.09
C GLN A 443 10.81 33.90 -0.54
N VAL A 444 10.47 34.32 0.68
CA VAL A 444 11.24 35.31 1.45
C VAL A 444 11.90 34.59 2.63
N ALA A 445 13.24 34.68 2.71
CA ALA A 445 14.00 34.09 3.80
C ALA A 445 13.56 34.64 5.16
N PRO A 446 13.54 33.81 6.22
CA PRO A 446 13.17 34.27 7.55
C PRO A 446 14.20 35.27 8.09
N THR A 447 13.73 36.20 8.91
CA THR A 447 14.57 37.22 9.56
C THR A 447 15.21 36.71 10.86
N THR A 448 14.79 35.53 11.35
CA THR A 448 15.29 34.90 12.58
C THR A 448 15.81 33.51 12.26
N ALA A 449 16.91 33.13 12.94
CA ALA A 449 17.41 31.74 12.80
C ALA A 449 16.36 30.72 13.25
N GLY A 450 16.15 29.67 12.46
CA GLY A 450 15.14 28.64 12.69
C GLY A 450 13.71 29.08 12.37
N GLY A 451 13.50 30.27 11.82
CA GLY A 451 12.20 30.72 11.34
C GLY A 451 11.85 30.07 10.00
N ARG A 452 10.54 29.96 9.71
CA ARG A 452 10.04 29.49 8.43
C ARG A 452 10.10 30.60 7.39
N ALA A 453 10.44 30.28 6.15
CA ALA A 453 10.33 31.22 5.06
C ALA A 453 8.85 31.65 4.86
N THR A 454 8.66 32.90 4.50
CA THR A 454 7.34 33.50 4.33
C THR A 454 7.01 33.77 2.87
N ASN A 455 5.72 34.01 2.56
CA ASN A 455 5.25 34.36 1.24
C ASN A 455 5.69 35.78 0.87
N GLY A 456 6.33 35.91 -0.28
CA GLY A 456 6.67 37.18 -0.92
C GLY A 456 5.65 37.57 -1.99
N SER A 457 6.12 37.99 -3.18
CA SER A 457 5.22 38.30 -4.30
C SER A 457 4.51 37.04 -4.80
N LEU A 458 3.23 37.21 -5.12
CA LEU A 458 2.41 36.20 -5.77
C LEU A 458 2.99 35.89 -7.16
N LEU A 459 3.19 34.62 -7.48
CA LEU A 459 3.69 34.12 -8.76
C LEU A 459 2.58 33.50 -9.59
N VAL A 460 1.74 32.68 -8.95
CA VAL A 460 0.60 31.98 -9.56
C VAL A 460 -0.60 32.11 -8.65
N ASP A 461 -1.78 32.35 -9.20
CA ASP A 461 -3.08 32.29 -8.54
C ASP A 461 -4.07 31.74 -9.56
N GLN A 462 -4.46 30.48 -9.40
CA GLN A 462 -5.33 29.80 -10.37
C GLN A 462 -6.25 28.78 -9.72
N THR A 463 -7.37 28.48 -10.39
CA THR A 463 -8.16 27.28 -10.13
C THR A 463 -7.74 26.18 -11.10
N GLU A 464 -7.70 24.93 -10.64
CA GLU A 464 -7.48 23.76 -11.48
C GLU A 464 -8.66 22.81 -11.29
N GLU A 465 -9.36 22.49 -12.37
CA GLU A 465 -10.52 21.60 -12.33
C GLU A 465 -10.23 20.36 -13.17
N VAL A 466 -10.60 19.18 -12.65
CA VAL A 466 -10.51 17.92 -13.37
C VAL A 466 -11.80 17.15 -13.26
N LEU A 467 -12.33 16.73 -14.41
CA LEU A 467 -13.42 15.76 -14.50
C LEU A 467 -12.91 14.50 -15.17
N SER A 468 -13.07 13.35 -14.53
CA SER A 468 -12.76 12.05 -15.13
C SER A 468 -14.01 11.19 -15.20
N ALA A 469 -14.20 10.44 -16.30
CA ALA A 469 -15.27 9.48 -16.49
C ALA A 469 -14.75 8.24 -17.22
N GLY A 470 -15.11 7.04 -16.73
CA GLY A 470 -14.63 5.78 -17.31
C GLY A 470 -15.65 4.64 -17.22
N PRO A 471 -16.50 4.44 -18.25
CA PRO A 471 -17.27 3.21 -18.37
C PRO A 471 -16.35 2.04 -18.71
N PHE A 472 -16.61 0.89 -18.12
CA PHE A 472 -15.85 -0.33 -18.33
C PHE A 472 -16.73 -1.58 -18.39
N ALA A 473 -16.21 -2.63 -19.02
CA ALA A 473 -16.79 -3.96 -19.01
C ALA A 473 -15.68 -5.01 -19.07
N GLN A 474 -15.87 -6.10 -18.34
CA GLN A 474 -15.01 -7.29 -18.41
C GLN A 474 -15.87 -8.56 -18.43
N ILE A 475 -15.31 -9.59 -19.02
CA ILE A 475 -15.91 -10.93 -19.06
C ILE A 475 -14.82 -11.99 -18.85
N GLY A 476 -15.15 -13.00 -18.05
CA GLY A 476 -14.38 -14.22 -17.91
C GLY A 476 -15.18 -15.39 -18.45
N ILE A 477 -14.54 -16.28 -19.20
CA ILE A 477 -15.14 -17.47 -19.76
C ILE A 477 -14.27 -18.67 -19.40
N SER A 478 -14.83 -19.63 -18.70
CA SER A 478 -14.19 -20.89 -18.33
C SER A 478 -14.80 -22.06 -19.15
N PRO A 479 -14.21 -22.37 -20.34
CA PRO A 479 -14.70 -23.46 -21.16
C PRO A 479 -14.54 -24.83 -20.51
N THR A 480 -13.59 -24.95 -19.61
CA THR A 480 -13.32 -26.11 -18.76
C THR A 480 -12.84 -25.64 -17.40
N ASP A 481 -12.82 -26.52 -16.40
CA ASP A 481 -12.26 -26.23 -15.06
C ASP A 481 -10.76 -25.92 -15.09
N ARG A 482 -10.07 -26.13 -16.22
CA ARG A 482 -8.64 -25.91 -16.38
C ARG A 482 -8.27 -24.67 -17.18
N VAL A 483 -9.19 -24.13 -17.94
CA VAL A 483 -8.91 -23.00 -18.85
C VAL A 483 -9.89 -21.89 -18.60
N ARG A 484 -9.36 -20.71 -18.34
CA ARG A 484 -10.13 -19.47 -18.25
C ARG A 484 -9.59 -18.45 -19.24
N LEU A 485 -10.47 -17.85 -19.99
CA LEU A 485 -10.22 -16.72 -20.89
C LEU A 485 -10.81 -15.46 -20.25
N SER A 486 -10.14 -14.36 -20.32
CA SER A 486 -10.63 -13.06 -19.86
C SER A 486 -10.47 -12.01 -20.92
N ALA A 487 -11.42 -11.10 -21.00
CA ALA A 487 -11.33 -9.91 -21.84
C ALA A 487 -11.98 -8.72 -21.14
N GLY A 488 -11.48 -7.54 -21.36
CA GLY A 488 -12.01 -6.31 -20.83
C GLY A 488 -11.74 -5.12 -21.71
N VAL A 489 -12.55 -4.08 -21.55
CA VAL A 489 -12.38 -2.81 -22.23
C VAL A 489 -12.87 -1.68 -21.31
N ARG A 490 -12.15 -0.56 -21.35
CA ARG A 490 -12.55 0.68 -20.69
C ARG A 490 -12.31 1.83 -21.65
N TRP A 491 -13.18 2.82 -21.62
CA TRP A 491 -12.96 4.12 -22.25
C TRP A 491 -12.84 5.16 -21.15
N ASP A 492 -11.72 5.88 -21.09
CA ASP A 492 -11.48 6.96 -20.15
C ASP A 492 -11.57 8.30 -20.86
N TYR A 493 -12.20 9.27 -20.21
CA TYR A 493 -12.28 10.65 -20.60
C TYR A 493 -11.84 11.53 -19.45
N TYR A 494 -10.95 12.48 -19.71
CA TYR A 494 -10.47 13.49 -18.79
C TYR A 494 -10.64 14.87 -19.38
N ASP A 495 -11.16 15.81 -18.58
CA ASP A 495 -11.24 17.22 -18.89
C ASP A 495 -10.49 18.00 -17.80
N PHE A 496 -9.42 18.68 -18.20
CA PHE A 496 -8.57 19.50 -17.36
C PHE A 496 -8.80 20.97 -17.71
N GLN A 497 -9.02 21.82 -16.72
CA GLN A 497 -9.22 23.25 -16.88
C GLN A 497 -8.35 24.00 -15.88
N ALA A 498 -7.66 25.06 -16.33
CA ALA A 498 -6.97 26.03 -15.49
C ALA A 498 -7.59 27.40 -15.69
N GLY A 499 -8.04 28.02 -14.62
CA GLY A 499 -8.59 29.39 -14.61
C GLY A 499 -7.62 30.34 -13.91
N ASP A 500 -6.92 31.15 -14.67
CA ASP A 500 -5.96 32.14 -14.13
C ASP A 500 -6.70 33.32 -13.48
N ARG A 501 -6.28 33.66 -12.26
CA ARG A 501 -6.80 34.80 -11.50
C ARG A 501 -5.77 35.92 -11.35
N LYS A 502 -4.50 35.64 -11.66
CA LYS A 502 -3.40 36.61 -11.65
C LYS A 502 -3.19 37.19 -13.04
N LEU A 503 -3.99 38.17 -13.41
CA LEU A 503 -4.04 38.72 -14.77
C LEU A 503 -3.04 39.85 -15.04
N ASP A 504 -2.13 40.21 -14.10
CA ASP A 504 -1.17 41.29 -14.26
C ASP A 504 0.03 40.91 -15.15
N ASP A 505 0.25 39.62 -15.42
CA ASP A 505 1.25 39.08 -16.33
C ASP A 505 0.64 38.43 -17.60
N GLY A 506 -0.66 38.59 -17.78
CA GLY A 506 -1.45 38.04 -18.88
C GLY A 506 -2.40 36.95 -18.44
N ASP A 507 -3.42 36.66 -19.22
CA ASP A 507 -4.35 35.55 -18.97
C ASP A 507 -3.71 34.24 -19.45
N GLN A 508 -3.44 33.33 -18.50
CA GLN A 508 -2.81 32.03 -18.71
C GLN A 508 -3.83 30.86 -18.57
N SER A 509 -5.13 31.20 -18.54
CA SER A 509 -6.20 30.20 -18.51
C SER A 509 -6.12 29.26 -19.72
N GLY A 510 -6.51 28.02 -19.52
CA GLY A 510 -6.51 27.02 -20.58
C GLY A 510 -7.29 25.77 -20.21
N ASP A 511 -7.59 24.97 -21.20
CA ASP A 511 -8.27 23.69 -21.04
C ASP A 511 -7.61 22.62 -21.89
N ARG A 512 -7.75 21.37 -21.49
CA ARG A 512 -7.27 20.22 -22.23
C ARG A 512 -8.12 18.99 -21.97
N THR A 513 -8.61 18.36 -23.04
CA THR A 513 -9.29 17.07 -22.98
C THR A 513 -8.38 15.95 -23.43
N MET A 514 -8.47 14.82 -22.79
CA MET A 514 -7.71 13.61 -23.11
C MET A 514 -8.65 12.40 -23.01
N ASP A 515 -8.57 11.48 -23.95
CA ASP A 515 -9.37 10.25 -23.90
C ASP A 515 -8.61 9.07 -24.50
N ALA A 516 -8.95 7.88 -24.03
CA ALA A 516 -8.37 6.64 -24.54
C ALA A 516 -9.28 5.42 -24.33
N VAL A 517 -9.05 4.39 -25.14
CA VAL A 517 -9.63 3.07 -24.95
C VAL A 517 -8.54 2.09 -24.52
N SER A 518 -8.75 1.43 -23.39
CA SER A 518 -7.81 0.47 -22.81
C SER A 518 -8.39 -0.96 -22.88
N PRO A 519 -8.08 -1.75 -23.93
CA PRO A 519 -8.43 -3.17 -23.98
C PRO A 519 -7.46 -4.03 -23.19
N SER A 520 -7.94 -5.20 -22.72
CA SER A 520 -7.11 -6.27 -22.18
C SER A 520 -7.68 -7.63 -22.56
N VAL A 521 -6.79 -8.61 -22.75
CA VAL A 521 -7.15 -10.02 -22.92
C VAL A 521 -6.17 -10.88 -22.11
N GLY A 522 -6.66 -11.99 -21.57
CA GLY A 522 -5.84 -12.89 -20.77
C GLY A 522 -6.31 -14.34 -20.85
N ILE A 523 -5.40 -15.22 -20.49
CA ILE A 523 -5.65 -16.66 -20.37
C ILE A 523 -4.96 -17.20 -19.13
N THR A 524 -5.65 -18.07 -18.40
CA THR A 524 -5.05 -18.91 -17.36
C THR A 524 -5.31 -20.37 -17.67
N ILE A 525 -4.33 -21.23 -17.38
CA ILE A 525 -4.38 -22.66 -17.65
C ILE A 525 -3.87 -23.43 -16.42
N ALA A 526 -4.73 -24.19 -15.75
CA ALA A 526 -4.31 -25.16 -14.74
C ALA A 526 -3.63 -26.36 -15.45
N ALA A 527 -2.32 -26.25 -15.68
CA ALA A 527 -1.53 -27.19 -16.47
C ALA A 527 -1.36 -28.53 -15.74
N ALA A 528 -1.19 -28.49 -14.43
CA ALA A 528 -1.08 -29.63 -13.53
C ALA A 528 -1.52 -29.23 -12.11
N PRO A 529 -1.77 -30.17 -11.19
CA PRO A 529 -1.93 -29.83 -9.78
C PRO A 529 -0.77 -28.95 -9.28
N GLY A 530 -1.10 -27.82 -8.66
CA GLY A 530 -0.12 -26.85 -8.18
C GLY A 530 0.66 -26.11 -9.26
N VAL A 531 0.23 -26.10 -10.54
CA VAL A 531 0.90 -25.40 -11.66
C VAL A 531 -0.11 -24.68 -12.51
N ASN A 532 -0.15 -23.35 -12.44
CA ASN A 532 -1.01 -22.49 -13.23
C ASN A 532 -0.17 -21.61 -14.16
N LEU A 533 -0.37 -21.70 -15.46
CA LEU A 533 0.20 -20.81 -16.46
C LEU A 533 -0.74 -19.62 -16.66
N PHE A 534 -0.20 -18.46 -16.86
CA PHE A 534 -0.99 -17.28 -17.23
C PHE A 534 -0.29 -16.47 -18.31
N SER A 535 -1.08 -15.77 -19.10
CA SER A 535 -0.59 -14.78 -20.05
C SER A 535 -1.64 -13.70 -20.24
N ASN A 536 -1.20 -12.46 -20.43
CA ASN A 536 -2.06 -11.35 -20.78
C ASN A 536 -1.41 -10.41 -21.78
N PHE A 537 -2.25 -9.73 -22.53
CA PHE A 537 -1.93 -8.51 -23.26
C PHE A 537 -2.86 -7.41 -22.77
N SER A 538 -2.32 -6.27 -22.42
CA SER A 538 -3.07 -5.13 -21.89
C SER A 538 -2.45 -3.82 -22.34
N THR A 539 -3.31 -2.83 -22.53
CA THR A 539 -2.90 -1.44 -22.76
C THR A 539 -3.25 -0.60 -21.56
N ALA A 540 -2.56 0.51 -21.39
CA ALA A 540 -2.86 1.52 -20.41
C ALA A 540 -2.59 2.90 -20.97
N TYR A 541 -3.38 3.83 -20.50
CA TYR A 541 -3.28 5.24 -20.79
C TYR A 541 -3.01 5.98 -19.49
N GLU A 542 -2.06 6.90 -19.49
CA GLU A 542 -1.66 7.64 -18.30
C GLU A 542 -1.56 9.12 -18.63
N THR A 543 -2.47 9.92 -18.06
CA THR A 543 -2.46 11.37 -18.22
C THR A 543 -1.35 12.00 -17.38
N PRO A 544 -0.79 13.15 -17.79
CA PRO A 544 -0.10 14.04 -16.87
C PRO A 544 -1.04 14.42 -15.72
N THR A 545 -0.49 14.62 -14.54
CA THR A 545 -1.21 15.17 -13.38
C THR A 545 -1.34 16.68 -13.49
N THR A 546 -2.21 17.30 -12.67
CA THR A 546 -2.31 18.77 -12.62
C THR A 546 -0.97 19.43 -12.31
N VAL A 547 -0.19 18.86 -11.37
CA VAL A 547 1.15 19.37 -11.03
C VAL A 547 2.13 19.30 -12.21
N GLU A 548 2.07 18.24 -13.01
CA GLU A 548 2.93 18.08 -14.19
C GLU A 548 2.53 19.04 -15.32
N LEU A 549 1.24 19.27 -15.49
CA LEU A 549 0.71 20.25 -16.45
C LEU A 549 1.00 21.69 -16.02
N SER A 550 0.89 22.01 -14.74
CA SER A 550 1.09 23.38 -14.21
C SER A 550 2.57 23.76 -14.09
N ASN A 551 3.49 22.79 -14.06
CA ASN A 551 4.92 23.08 -13.97
C ASN A 551 5.50 23.30 -15.37
N THR A 552 5.59 24.57 -15.78
CA THR A 552 6.19 25.00 -17.04
C THR A 552 7.69 25.29 -16.88
N GLU A 553 8.46 25.20 -17.96
CA GLU A 553 9.92 25.41 -17.92
C GLU A 553 10.32 26.82 -17.49
N ASP A 554 9.56 27.82 -17.89
CA ASP A 554 9.77 29.25 -17.57
C ASP A 554 9.10 29.69 -16.28
N GLY A 555 8.31 28.80 -15.64
CA GLY A 555 7.59 29.07 -14.41
C GLY A 555 6.35 29.93 -14.59
N SER A 556 5.79 30.02 -15.78
CA SER A 556 4.49 30.65 -16.04
C SER A 556 3.34 29.82 -15.42
N GLY A 557 2.20 30.44 -15.19
CA GLY A 557 0.97 29.75 -14.78
C GLY A 557 0.28 29.01 -15.94
N GLY A 558 -0.90 28.47 -15.68
CA GLY A 558 -1.71 27.73 -16.67
C GLY A 558 -1.27 26.28 -16.83
N PHE A 559 -1.59 25.69 -18.00
CA PHE A 559 -1.21 24.31 -18.33
C PHE A 559 -0.25 24.23 -19.52
N ASN A 560 0.73 23.34 -19.42
CA ASN A 560 1.61 23.00 -20.53
C ASN A 560 0.83 22.26 -21.62
N GLN A 561 0.47 22.97 -22.68
CA GLN A 561 -0.31 22.44 -23.81
C GLN A 561 0.45 21.42 -24.66
N ASN A 562 1.77 21.30 -24.47
CA ASN A 562 2.62 20.39 -25.28
C ASN A 562 2.92 19.07 -24.56
N LEU A 563 2.38 18.86 -23.35
CA LEU A 563 2.63 17.65 -22.60
C LEU A 563 1.53 16.62 -22.88
N ASP A 564 1.84 15.63 -23.68
CA ASP A 564 0.92 14.56 -24.06
C ASP A 564 0.87 13.45 -23.02
N PRO A 565 -0.28 12.73 -22.90
CA PRO A 565 -0.35 11.53 -22.11
C PRO A 565 0.56 10.45 -22.67
N GLN A 566 0.97 9.51 -21.82
CA GLN A 566 1.72 8.34 -22.26
C GLN A 566 0.81 7.14 -22.49
N ASP A 567 1.11 6.37 -23.55
CA ASP A 567 0.43 5.13 -23.92
C ASP A 567 1.35 3.94 -23.65
N LEU A 568 0.85 2.94 -22.95
CA LEU A 568 1.59 1.73 -22.63
C LEU A 568 0.90 0.49 -23.20
N GLN A 569 1.69 -0.36 -23.86
CA GLN A 569 1.28 -1.69 -24.29
C GLN A 569 2.18 -2.72 -23.60
N ARG A 570 1.59 -3.79 -23.04
CA ARG A 570 2.34 -4.83 -22.34
C ARG A 570 1.84 -6.21 -22.70
N PHE A 571 2.79 -7.10 -22.95
CA PHE A 571 2.60 -8.54 -23.00
C PHE A 571 3.29 -9.17 -21.79
N GLU A 572 2.59 -10.06 -21.09
CA GLU A 572 3.11 -10.78 -19.93
C GLU A 572 2.83 -12.26 -20.07
N VAL A 573 3.77 -13.09 -19.64
CA VAL A 573 3.60 -14.53 -19.48
C VAL A 573 4.22 -14.97 -18.16
N GLY A 574 3.56 -15.90 -17.46
CA GLY A 574 4.08 -16.38 -16.20
C GLY A 574 3.55 -17.74 -15.81
N VAL A 575 4.11 -18.23 -14.73
CA VAL A 575 3.70 -19.46 -14.05
C VAL A 575 3.63 -19.18 -12.55
N ARG A 576 2.58 -19.66 -11.91
CA ARG A 576 2.45 -19.65 -10.46
C ARG A 576 1.96 -20.98 -9.95
N GLY A 577 2.28 -21.27 -8.72
CA GLY A 577 1.86 -22.55 -8.17
C GLY A 577 2.23 -22.79 -6.72
N LEU A 578 1.84 -23.97 -6.26
CA LEU A 578 2.16 -24.50 -4.96
C LEU A 578 2.79 -25.90 -5.14
N ALA A 579 4.08 -26.01 -4.80
CA ALA A 579 4.77 -27.30 -4.70
C ALA A 579 4.51 -27.87 -3.30
N GLU A 580 3.38 -28.55 -3.11
CA GLU A 580 2.89 -29.03 -1.81
C GLU A 580 3.94 -29.82 -1.03
N ALA A 581 4.61 -30.80 -1.67
CA ALA A 581 5.66 -31.61 -1.02
C ALA A 581 6.86 -30.78 -0.49
N ALA A 582 7.15 -29.65 -1.13
CA ALA A 582 8.20 -28.71 -0.72
C ALA A 582 7.67 -27.59 0.17
N ARG A 583 6.36 -27.45 0.32
CA ARG A 583 5.70 -26.35 1.01
C ARG A 583 6.15 -25.00 0.47
N LEU A 584 6.25 -24.90 -0.85
CA LEU A 584 6.77 -23.75 -1.57
C LEU A 584 5.71 -23.20 -2.52
N ARG A 585 5.25 -21.95 -2.27
CA ARG A 585 4.51 -21.15 -3.24
C ARG A 585 5.51 -20.42 -4.13
N TYR A 586 5.26 -20.36 -5.43
CA TYR A 586 6.13 -19.68 -6.37
C TYR A 586 5.33 -18.93 -7.43
N GLU A 587 5.91 -17.83 -7.89
CA GLU A 587 5.47 -17.11 -9.09
C GLU A 587 6.70 -16.66 -9.88
N VAL A 588 6.66 -16.87 -11.19
CA VAL A 588 7.64 -16.37 -12.16
C VAL A 588 6.89 -15.66 -13.26
N ALA A 589 7.32 -14.45 -13.61
CA ALA A 589 6.74 -13.67 -14.70
C ALA A 589 7.83 -13.02 -15.55
N VAL A 590 7.55 -12.93 -16.85
CA VAL A 590 8.33 -12.14 -17.82
C VAL A 590 7.36 -11.20 -18.52
N TYR A 591 7.75 -9.95 -18.67
CA TYR A 591 6.95 -8.95 -19.36
C TYR A 591 7.79 -8.14 -20.35
N PHE A 592 7.12 -7.69 -21.40
CA PHE A 592 7.64 -6.84 -22.46
C PHE A 592 6.68 -5.68 -22.66
N SER A 593 7.19 -4.46 -22.64
CA SER A 593 6.35 -3.27 -22.74
C SER A 593 6.97 -2.22 -23.64
N THR A 594 6.12 -1.58 -24.44
CA THR A 594 6.43 -0.34 -25.14
C THR A 594 5.63 0.80 -24.51
N VAL A 595 6.26 1.94 -24.32
CA VAL A 595 5.64 3.18 -23.82
C VAL A 595 5.92 4.28 -24.83
N ASP A 596 4.86 4.77 -25.44
CA ASP A 596 4.91 5.94 -26.31
C ASP A 596 4.68 7.21 -25.48
N ASN A 597 5.34 8.31 -25.83
CA ASN A 597 5.25 9.60 -25.16
C ASN A 597 5.57 9.54 -23.65
N ALA A 598 6.54 8.74 -23.23
CA ALA A 598 6.90 8.62 -21.81
C ALA A 598 7.17 9.98 -21.18
N LEU A 599 6.57 10.23 -20.02
CA LEU A 599 6.70 11.49 -19.28
C LEU A 599 8.02 11.51 -18.48
N VAL A 600 8.99 12.29 -18.95
CA VAL A 600 10.34 12.38 -18.39
C VAL A 600 10.50 13.70 -17.63
N PRO A 601 10.92 13.67 -16.34
CA PRO A 601 11.16 14.88 -15.57
C PRO A 601 12.50 15.53 -15.92
N PHE A 602 12.50 16.85 -15.97
CA PHE A 602 13.67 17.71 -16.09
C PHE A 602 13.68 18.75 -14.99
N GLN A 603 14.85 19.27 -14.66
CA GLN A 603 14.95 20.41 -13.77
C GLN A 603 15.40 21.64 -14.58
N SER A 604 14.60 22.71 -14.55
CA SER A 604 14.90 23.95 -15.26
C SER A 604 16.21 24.58 -14.76
N PRO A 605 17.15 24.94 -15.64
CA PRO A 605 18.34 25.68 -15.24
C PRO A 605 18.04 27.15 -14.85
N ILE A 606 16.83 27.64 -15.15
CA ILE A 606 16.40 29.02 -14.89
C ILE A 606 15.69 29.12 -13.54
N THR A 607 14.68 28.27 -13.34
CA THR A 607 13.82 28.29 -12.13
C THR A 607 14.26 27.23 -11.11
N GLU A 608 15.12 26.29 -11.48
CA GLU A 608 15.51 25.08 -10.75
C GLU A 608 14.31 24.16 -10.37
N GLU A 609 13.13 24.44 -10.93
CA GLU A 609 11.93 23.64 -10.71
C GLU A 609 11.87 22.45 -11.66
N THR A 610 11.13 21.45 -11.27
CA THR A 610 10.92 20.27 -12.14
C THR A 610 9.76 20.54 -13.08
N PHE A 611 9.97 20.32 -14.37
CA PHE A 611 8.97 20.29 -15.41
C PHE A 611 9.10 18.99 -16.20
N PHE A 612 8.16 18.70 -17.08
CA PHE A 612 8.09 17.43 -17.79
C PHE A 612 8.11 17.63 -19.30
N ARG A 613 8.68 16.63 -19.99
CA ARG A 613 8.64 16.50 -21.46
C ARG A 613 8.30 15.06 -21.82
N ASN A 614 7.75 14.85 -22.99
CA ASN A 614 7.54 13.52 -23.51
C ASN A 614 8.82 12.99 -24.19
N ALA A 615 9.21 11.76 -23.88
CA ALA A 615 10.11 10.96 -24.71
C ALA A 615 9.31 10.37 -25.89
N GLY A 616 9.96 10.08 -27.01
CA GLY A 616 9.29 9.49 -28.15
C GLY A 616 8.78 8.07 -27.83
N GLU A 617 9.70 7.17 -27.55
CA GLU A 617 9.38 5.76 -27.26
C GLU A 617 10.38 5.19 -26.25
N THR A 618 9.89 4.39 -25.30
CA THR A 618 10.72 3.61 -24.36
C THR A 618 10.31 2.15 -24.35
N SER A 619 11.28 1.23 -24.22
CA SER A 619 11.02 -0.18 -23.91
C SER A 619 11.21 -0.43 -22.42
N ARG A 620 10.31 -1.22 -21.81
CA ARG A 620 10.37 -1.59 -20.39
C ARG A 620 10.12 -3.08 -20.23
N ASP A 621 11.20 -3.83 -20.26
CA ASP A 621 11.18 -5.29 -20.17
C ASP A 621 11.64 -5.76 -18.80
N GLY A 622 11.18 -6.94 -18.36
CA GLY A 622 11.62 -7.46 -17.09
C GLY A 622 11.26 -8.90 -16.80
N PHE A 623 11.90 -9.39 -15.74
CA PHE A 623 11.71 -10.70 -15.14
C PHE A 623 11.47 -10.57 -13.64
N GLU A 624 10.52 -11.32 -13.12
CA GLU A 624 10.15 -11.34 -11.70
C GLU A 624 10.06 -12.77 -11.18
N LEU A 625 10.56 -12.97 -9.97
CA LEU A 625 10.48 -14.22 -9.22
C LEU A 625 9.99 -13.92 -7.80
N ALA A 626 8.99 -14.65 -7.33
CA ALA A 626 8.57 -14.69 -5.93
C ALA A 626 8.54 -16.13 -5.42
N LEU A 627 9.07 -16.34 -4.23
CA LEU A 627 9.08 -17.62 -3.53
C LEU A 627 8.66 -17.39 -2.07
N ASP A 628 7.61 -18.10 -1.61
CA ASP A 628 7.22 -18.19 -0.20
C ASP A 628 7.37 -19.64 0.25
N TRP A 629 8.25 -19.91 1.20
CA TRP A 629 8.61 -21.23 1.65
C TRP A 629 8.32 -21.41 3.13
N VAL A 630 7.51 -22.40 3.48
CA VAL A 630 7.09 -22.71 4.86
C VAL A 630 7.45 -24.16 5.17
N PRO A 631 8.75 -24.51 5.31
CA PRO A 631 9.18 -25.90 5.51
C PRO A 631 8.66 -26.50 6.81
N THR A 632 8.47 -25.67 7.82
CA THR A 632 7.91 -26.07 9.11
C THR A 632 6.94 -25.01 9.63
N PRO A 633 6.01 -25.34 10.52
CA PRO A 633 5.09 -24.34 11.13
C PRO A 633 5.82 -23.23 11.90
N SER A 634 7.04 -23.48 12.35
CA SER A 634 7.86 -22.53 13.11
C SER A 634 8.76 -21.65 12.24
N PHE A 635 8.87 -21.91 10.95
CA PHE A 635 9.81 -21.21 10.08
C PHE A 635 9.19 -20.92 8.72
N ASP A 636 9.24 -19.68 8.31
CA ASP A 636 8.93 -19.25 6.95
C ASP A 636 10.06 -18.40 6.36
N ALA A 637 10.20 -18.48 5.06
CA ALA A 637 11.13 -17.68 4.30
C ALA A 637 10.46 -17.16 3.03
N ARG A 638 10.71 -15.90 2.71
CA ARG A 638 10.28 -15.24 1.48
C ARG A 638 11.48 -14.79 0.70
N PHE A 639 11.46 -15.00 -0.60
CA PHE A 639 12.47 -14.49 -1.52
C PHE A 639 11.78 -13.83 -2.71
N SER A 640 12.27 -12.65 -3.10
CA SER A 640 11.89 -12.04 -4.38
C SER A 640 13.10 -11.50 -5.13
N TYR A 641 13.03 -11.60 -6.45
CA TYR A 641 14.01 -11.04 -7.36
C TYR A 641 13.30 -10.33 -8.51
N THR A 642 13.83 -9.19 -8.90
CA THR A 642 13.35 -8.41 -10.03
C THR A 642 14.54 -8.04 -10.91
N TYR A 643 14.42 -8.28 -12.21
CA TYR A 643 15.26 -7.72 -13.25
C TYR A 643 14.44 -6.76 -14.10
N GLN A 644 14.99 -5.58 -14.41
CA GLN A 644 14.37 -4.55 -15.25
C GLN A 644 15.39 -4.01 -16.23
N ASN A 645 15.00 -3.93 -17.52
CA ASN A 645 15.77 -3.28 -18.57
C ASN A 645 14.86 -2.24 -19.22
N PHE A 646 15.00 -0.99 -18.82
CA PHE A 646 14.20 0.13 -19.33
C PHE A 646 15.11 1.05 -20.13
N VAL A 647 14.81 1.24 -21.40
CA VAL A 647 15.66 1.91 -22.38
C VAL A 647 14.86 2.91 -23.19
N PHE A 648 15.39 4.08 -23.42
CA PHE A 648 14.88 5.02 -24.42
C PHE A 648 15.16 4.47 -25.81
N GLU A 649 14.13 4.12 -26.56
CA GLU A 649 14.24 3.70 -27.95
C GLU A 649 14.39 4.92 -28.88
N ASN A 650 13.68 6.00 -28.56
CA ASN A 650 13.74 7.25 -29.29
C ASN A 650 13.54 8.44 -28.36
N PHE A 651 14.62 9.19 -28.07
CA PHE A 651 14.55 10.36 -27.19
C PHE A 651 15.65 11.37 -27.55
N THR A 652 15.27 12.48 -28.20
CA THR A 652 16.19 13.53 -28.68
C THR A 652 15.74 14.93 -28.23
N PRO A 653 15.65 15.24 -26.92
CA PRO A 653 15.26 16.56 -26.46
C PRO A 653 16.35 17.59 -26.80
N GLU A 654 15.95 18.74 -27.38
CA GLU A 654 16.82 19.89 -27.67
C GLU A 654 18.07 19.57 -28.51
N GLY A 655 18.10 18.43 -29.20
CA GLY A 655 19.21 18.00 -30.03
C GLY A 655 20.21 17.06 -29.36
N ASP A 656 20.07 16.79 -28.07
CA ASP A 656 20.79 15.73 -27.37
C ASP A 656 20.10 14.39 -27.67
N ASP A 657 20.86 13.39 -28.09
CA ASP A 657 20.34 12.05 -28.39
C ASP A 657 20.61 11.10 -27.21
N PHE A 658 19.55 10.68 -26.53
CA PHE A 658 19.58 9.70 -25.44
C PHE A 658 19.05 8.31 -25.87
N SER A 659 18.81 8.08 -27.16
CA SER A 659 18.37 6.77 -27.66
C SER A 659 19.39 5.68 -27.30
N GLY A 660 18.92 4.54 -26.81
CA GLY A 660 19.75 3.45 -26.31
C GLY A 660 20.26 3.63 -24.87
N MET A 661 20.01 4.76 -24.21
CA MET A 661 20.37 4.97 -22.80
C MET A 661 19.30 4.38 -21.87
N LEU A 662 19.74 3.96 -20.66
CA LEU A 662 18.83 3.50 -19.60
C LEU A 662 17.94 4.64 -19.14
N GLU A 663 16.68 4.34 -18.92
CA GLU A 663 15.71 5.26 -18.34
C GLU A 663 16.07 5.54 -16.86
N PRO A 664 16.32 6.81 -16.44
CA PRO A 664 16.75 7.12 -15.10
C PRO A 664 15.71 6.74 -14.04
N GLY A 665 16.18 6.28 -12.88
CA GLY A 665 15.33 5.88 -11.76
C GLY A 665 14.81 4.44 -11.86
N ALA A 666 15.18 3.68 -12.90
CA ALA A 666 14.91 2.25 -13.01
C ALA A 666 16.08 1.46 -12.40
N VAL A 667 15.81 0.63 -11.40
CA VAL A 667 16.84 -0.22 -10.74
C VAL A 667 16.94 -1.54 -11.48
N PRO A 668 18.08 -1.87 -12.15
CA PRO A 668 18.19 -3.05 -13.01
C PRO A 668 17.96 -4.36 -12.27
N HIS A 669 18.57 -4.54 -11.11
CA HIS A 669 18.45 -5.75 -10.32
C HIS A 669 18.09 -5.43 -8.87
N ARG A 670 17.12 -6.17 -8.32
CA ARG A 670 16.72 -6.06 -6.92
C ARG A 670 16.47 -7.44 -6.31
N MET A 671 16.89 -7.61 -5.07
CA MET A 671 16.64 -8.81 -4.29
C MET A 671 16.08 -8.46 -2.91
N PHE A 672 15.14 -9.26 -2.47
CA PHE A 672 14.65 -9.27 -1.10
C PHE A 672 14.66 -10.72 -0.58
N ALA A 673 15.15 -10.91 0.64
CA ALA A 673 15.01 -12.15 1.38
C ALA A 673 14.52 -11.85 2.79
N GLY A 674 13.45 -12.50 3.21
CA GLY A 674 12.88 -12.42 4.55
C GLY A 674 12.84 -13.80 5.19
N PHE A 675 13.15 -13.87 6.48
CA PHE A 675 13.16 -15.10 7.27
C PHE A 675 12.44 -14.84 8.58
N ASN A 676 11.49 -15.68 8.97
CA ASN A 676 10.83 -15.61 10.25
C ASN A 676 10.91 -16.95 10.97
N TYR A 677 11.08 -16.90 12.28
CA TYR A 677 11.05 -18.05 13.15
C TYR A 677 10.22 -17.78 14.38
N THR A 678 9.27 -18.66 14.66
CA THR A 678 8.41 -18.62 15.85
C THR A 678 8.71 -19.84 16.73
N ALA A 679 9.27 -19.58 17.90
CA ALA A 679 9.56 -20.63 18.87
C ALA A 679 8.29 -21.09 19.60
N PRO A 680 8.21 -22.35 20.05
CA PRO A 680 7.02 -22.87 20.76
C PRO A 680 6.67 -22.13 22.07
N PHE A 681 7.61 -21.37 22.65
CA PHE A 681 7.39 -20.58 23.86
C PHE A 681 7.01 -19.11 23.57
N GLY A 682 6.65 -18.79 22.32
CA GLY A 682 6.12 -17.50 21.92
C GLY A 682 7.16 -16.47 21.44
N LEU A 683 8.48 -16.78 21.48
CA LEU A 683 9.50 -15.90 20.88
C LEU A 683 9.38 -15.93 19.35
N ARG A 684 9.27 -14.77 18.75
CA ARG A 684 9.30 -14.56 17.31
C ARG A 684 10.58 -13.82 16.94
N SER A 685 11.23 -14.22 15.87
CA SER A 685 12.41 -13.53 15.32
C SER A 685 12.29 -13.41 13.81
N GLY A 686 12.73 -12.29 13.25
CA GLY A 686 12.73 -12.04 11.83
C GLY A 686 14.04 -11.39 11.38
N ALA A 687 14.45 -11.70 10.17
CA ALA A 687 15.57 -11.05 9.48
C ALA A 687 15.15 -10.72 8.06
N THR A 688 15.53 -9.54 7.56
CA THR A 688 15.35 -9.19 6.15
C THR A 688 16.65 -8.72 5.56
N VAL A 689 16.90 -9.11 4.30
CA VAL A 689 18.03 -8.66 3.49
C VAL A 689 17.47 -8.00 2.23
N ARG A 690 17.88 -6.78 1.94
CA ARG A 690 17.52 -6.04 0.73
C ARG A 690 18.79 -5.68 -0.02
N TRP A 691 18.86 -6.07 -1.27
CA TRP A 691 19.93 -5.66 -2.18
C TRP A 691 19.34 -4.97 -3.39
N ASN A 692 19.87 -3.80 -3.71
CA ASN A 692 19.56 -3.04 -4.92
C ASN A 692 20.86 -2.79 -5.68
N ASP A 693 20.80 -2.94 -7.00
CA ASP A 693 21.89 -2.62 -7.90
C ASP A 693 22.04 -1.10 -8.08
N ASP A 694 23.12 -0.67 -8.71
CA ASP A 694 23.30 0.71 -9.12
C ASP A 694 22.34 1.03 -10.30
N TYR A 695 21.93 2.30 -10.39
CA TYR A 695 21.00 2.75 -11.43
C TYR A 695 21.24 4.19 -11.84
N ALA A 696 20.93 4.49 -13.10
CA ALA A 696 21.12 5.82 -13.66
C ALA A 696 20.21 6.87 -13.00
N LEU A 697 20.77 8.07 -12.73
CA LEU A 697 20.05 9.23 -12.21
C LEU A 697 19.88 10.37 -13.24
N ASN A 698 20.49 10.24 -14.44
CA ASN A 698 20.29 11.20 -15.52
C ASN A 698 20.19 10.49 -16.88
N ASN A 699 19.55 11.15 -17.84
CA ASN A 699 19.30 10.59 -19.18
C ASN A 699 20.60 10.22 -19.91
N ALA A 700 21.71 10.91 -19.67
CA ALA A 700 23.02 10.62 -20.28
C ALA A 700 23.72 9.42 -19.63
N ASN A 701 23.16 8.80 -18.60
CA ASN A 701 23.75 7.71 -17.82
C ASN A 701 25.17 7.98 -17.31
N THR A 702 25.43 9.22 -16.90
CA THR A 702 26.74 9.65 -16.36
C THR A 702 26.78 9.73 -14.84
N VAL A 703 25.61 9.73 -14.19
CA VAL A 703 25.46 9.74 -12.74
C VAL A 703 24.64 8.55 -12.32
N PHE A 704 25.14 7.79 -11.34
CA PHE A 704 24.49 6.59 -10.83
C PHE A 704 24.28 6.69 -9.33
N ASN A 705 23.13 6.23 -8.84
CA ASN A 705 22.98 5.86 -7.45
C ASN A 705 23.70 4.52 -7.25
N TRP A 706 24.50 4.41 -6.19
CA TRP A 706 25.31 3.20 -5.99
C TRP A 706 24.49 2.04 -5.42
N ALA A 707 24.94 0.80 -5.74
CA ALA A 707 24.38 -0.42 -5.19
C ALA A 707 24.54 -0.48 -3.67
N TYR A 708 23.59 -1.16 -2.99
CA TYR A 708 23.65 -1.31 -1.53
C TYR A 708 23.01 -2.61 -1.05
N THR A 709 23.41 -3.05 0.15
CA THR A 709 22.79 -4.18 0.86
C THR A 709 22.43 -3.74 2.28
N VAL A 710 21.17 -3.87 2.65
CA VAL A 710 20.68 -3.53 4.00
C VAL A 710 20.09 -4.78 4.66
N VAL A 711 20.48 -4.98 5.91
CA VAL A 711 20.00 -6.10 6.75
C VAL A 711 19.29 -5.53 7.97
N ASP A 712 18.05 -6.00 8.18
CA ASP A 712 17.24 -5.62 9.33
C ASP A 712 16.93 -6.86 10.20
N LEU A 713 16.87 -6.70 11.53
CA LEU A 713 16.53 -7.75 12.49
C LEU A 713 15.34 -7.32 13.35
N ARG A 714 14.47 -8.28 13.67
CA ARG A 714 13.28 -8.07 14.49
C ARG A 714 13.11 -9.20 15.48
N PHE A 715 12.69 -8.87 16.70
CA PHE A 715 12.36 -9.82 17.74
C PHE A 715 11.07 -9.39 18.42
N GLY A 716 10.20 -10.34 18.69
CA GLY A 716 8.95 -10.11 19.42
C GLY A 716 8.64 -11.29 20.32
N TRP A 717 7.74 -11.10 21.24
CA TRP A 717 7.27 -12.16 22.13
C TRP A 717 5.76 -12.09 22.27
N ASP A 718 5.08 -13.18 21.95
CA ASP A 718 3.66 -13.36 22.24
C ASP A 718 3.51 -13.90 23.68
N ALA A 719 3.12 -13.04 24.61
CA ALA A 719 2.96 -13.36 26.02
C ALA A 719 1.51 -13.11 26.46
N LYS A 720 1.06 -13.88 27.47
CA LYS A 720 -0.23 -13.68 28.13
C LYS A 720 -0.02 -13.31 29.61
N LEU A 721 -0.72 -12.28 30.06
CA LEU A 721 -0.79 -11.91 31.46
C LEU A 721 -2.27 -11.98 31.93
N GLY A 722 -2.70 -13.13 32.41
CA GLY A 722 -4.11 -13.45 32.61
C GLY A 722 -4.83 -13.48 31.25
N ASP A 723 -5.89 -12.68 31.12
CA ASP A 723 -6.67 -12.57 29.86
C ASP A 723 -6.16 -11.49 28.91
N VAL A 724 -5.01 -10.89 29.20
CA VAL A 724 -4.41 -9.81 28.42
C VAL A 724 -3.24 -10.34 27.61
N ASP A 725 -3.30 -10.18 26.29
CA ASP A 725 -2.18 -10.43 25.39
C ASP A 725 -1.21 -9.25 25.43
N ILE A 726 0.07 -9.51 25.65
CA ILE A 726 1.14 -8.52 25.63
C ILE A 726 2.18 -8.94 24.60
N ARG A 727 2.48 -8.07 23.66
CA ARG A 727 3.43 -8.33 22.57
C ARG A 727 4.55 -7.27 22.56
N PRO A 728 5.56 -7.42 23.43
CA PRO A 728 6.75 -6.59 23.35
C PRO A 728 7.57 -6.97 22.12
N PHE A 729 8.23 -5.97 21.53
CA PHE A 729 9.11 -6.20 20.39
C PHE A 729 10.26 -5.19 20.34
N VAL A 730 11.32 -5.57 19.62
CA VAL A 730 12.45 -4.71 19.27
C VAL A 730 12.84 -4.95 17.81
N GLY A 731 13.15 -3.89 17.11
CA GLY A 731 13.67 -3.93 15.74
C GLY A 731 14.98 -3.15 15.62
N PHE A 732 15.82 -3.64 14.74
CA PHE A 732 17.09 -3.02 14.33
C PHE A 732 17.09 -2.92 12.81
N ASP A 733 17.06 -1.71 12.29
CA ASP A 733 17.19 -1.49 10.86
C ASP A 733 18.65 -1.18 10.53
N ASN A 734 19.10 -1.65 9.35
CA ASN A 734 20.46 -1.44 8.86
C ASN A 734 21.54 -1.78 9.89
N ILE A 735 21.56 -3.04 10.35
CA ILE A 735 22.44 -3.49 11.47
C ILE A 735 23.94 -3.29 11.18
N PHE A 736 24.33 -3.27 9.90
CA PHE A 736 25.72 -3.10 9.47
C PHE A 736 26.13 -1.64 9.26
N ASP A 737 25.18 -0.70 9.49
CA ASP A 737 25.44 0.74 9.32
C ASP A 737 25.84 1.11 7.89
N GLU A 738 25.25 0.42 6.91
CA GLU A 738 25.51 0.69 5.49
C GLU A 738 25.10 2.11 5.11
N ARG A 739 25.95 2.81 4.37
CA ARG A 739 25.63 4.12 3.81
C ARG A 739 25.01 3.95 2.43
N TYR A 740 23.75 4.31 2.31
CA TYR A 740 23.01 4.12 1.06
C TYR A 740 21.99 5.23 0.83
N ASN A 741 21.50 5.32 -0.38
CA ASN A 741 20.37 6.17 -0.73
C ASN A 741 19.22 5.27 -1.19
N SER A 742 18.10 5.27 -0.47
CA SER A 742 16.88 4.56 -0.92
C SER A 742 16.15 5.32 -2.01
N SER A 743 16.50 6.58 -2.22
CA SER A 743 15.92 7.47 -3.22
C SER A 743 17.02 8.28 -3.90
N GLY A 744 16.75 8.70 -5.12
CA GLY A 744 17.58 9.65 -5.87
C GLY A 744 16.70 10.54 -6.72
N ILE A 745 17.20 11.70 -7.09
CA ILE A 745 16.50 12.66 -7.93
C ILE A 745 16.95 12.49 -9.36
N THR A 746 16.03 12.17 -10.25
CA THR A 746 16.35 12.03 -11.68
C THR A 746 16.50 13.40 -12.34
N ASN A 747 17.49 13.53 -13.24
CA ASN A 747 17.82 14.75 -13.99
C ASN A 747 17.95 16.00 -13.12
N ALA A 748 18.58 15.86 -11.94
CA ALA A 748 18.73 16.95 -10.97
C ALA A 748 19.71 18.03 -11.45
N PHE A 749 19.35 19.30 -11.22
CA PHE A 749 20.22 20.44 -11.49
C PHE A 749 21.33 20.57 -10.43
N GLY A 750 22.51 21.04 -10.83
CA GLY A 750 23.62 21.36 -9.92
C GLY A 750 24.22 20.15 -9.20
N GLY A 751 24.08 18.94 -9.71
CA GLY A 751 24.67 17.72 -9.15
C GLY A 751 24.00 17.21 -7.86
N ARG A 752 22.81 17.67 -7.53
CA ARG A 752 22.08 17.34 -6.28
C ARG A 752 21.15 16.11 -6.49
N TYR A 753 21.75 14.98 -6.75
CA TYR A 753 21.01 13.74 -7.10
C TYR A 753 20.63 12.86 -5.92
N PHE A 754 21.29 13.00 -4.75
CA PHE A 754 21.31 11.96 -3.74
C PHE A 754 20.47 12.29 -2.50
N GLU A 755 19.72 11.30 -2.01
CA GLU A 755 18.93 11.37 -0.78
C GLU A 755 19.39 10.25 0.17
N PRO A 756 20.35 10.51 1.05
CA PRO A 756 20.86 9.51 1.99
C PRO A 756 19.76 8.96 2.90
N SER A 757 19.79 7.67 3.12
CA SER A 757 18.97 6.95 4.08
C SER A 757 19.66 6.85 5.44
N PRO A 758 18.94 6.61 6.53
CA PRO A 758 19.54 6.50 7.85
C PRO A 758 20.51 5.32 7.93
N GLY A 759 21.56 5.48 8.73
CA GLY A 759 22.43 4.41 9.16
C GLY A 759 21.71 3.41 10.06
N ARG A 760 22.41 2.82 11.03
CA ARG A 760 21.80 1.90 11.98
C ARG A 760 20.77 2.61 12.87
N GLU A 761 19.55 2.06 12.89
CA GLU A 761 18.47 2.52 13.76
C GLU A 761 17.96 1.36 14.62
N PHE A 762 17.38 1.70 15.76
CA PHE A 762 16.65 0.75 16.58
C PHE A 762 15.31 1.33 17.01
N TYR A 763 14.37 0.45 17.31
CA TYR A 763 13.09 0.81 17.93
C TYR A 763 12.61 -0.32 18.82
N VAL A 764 11.84 0.04 19.83
CA VAL A 764 11.21 -0.86 20.78
C VAL A 764 9.76 -0.47 20.94
N GLY A 765 8.91 -1.44 21.12
CA GLY A 765 7.50 -1.18 21.34
C GLY A 765 6.80 -2.34 22.02
N PHE A 766 5.55 -2.12 22.33
CA PHE A 766 4.65 -3.15 22.80
C PHE A 766 3.22 -2.86 22.38
N THR A 767 2.51 -3.93 22.04
CA THR A 767 1.07 -3.92 21.80
C THR A 767 0.40 -4.65 22.96
N VAL A 768 -0.68 -4.10 23.47
CA VAL A 768 -1.52 -4.76 24.48
C VAL A 768 -2.86 -5.07 23.83
N GLY A 769 -3.30 -6.32 23.93
CA GLY A 769 -4.62 -6.78 23.46
C GLY A 769 -5.42 -7.30 24.63
N GLY A 770 -6.70 -6.95 24.72
CA GLY A 770 -7.62 -7.49 25.70
C GLY A 770 -9.05 -7.24 25.21
N GLY A 771 -9.81 -8.30 24.96
CA GLY A 771 -11.25 -8.27 24.79
C GLY A 771 -11.88 -8.96 25.99
N ARG A 772 -12.94 -8.44 26.57
CA ARG A 772 -13.81 -9.26 27.41
C ARG A 772 -14.37 -10.35 26.50
N GLN A 773 -14.05 -11.63 26.84
CA GLN A 773 -14.68 -12.80 26.29
C GLN A 773 -16.17 -12.81 26.56
#